data_fffa17f31a095ff99595d3da43af55de
#
_entry.id   fffa17f31a095ff99595d3da43af55de
#
_cell.length_a   1.000
_cell.length_b   1.000
_cell.length_c   1.000
_cell.angle_alpha   90.00
_cell.angle_beta   90.00
_cell.angle_gamma   90.00
#
_symmetry.space_group_name_H-M   'P 1'
#
loop_
_entity.id
_entity.type
_entity.pdbx_description
1 polymer ?
#
loop_
_entity_poly.entity_id
_entity_poly.type
_entity_poly.pdbx_seq_one_letter_code
_entity_poly.pdbx_strand_id
1 'polypeptide(L)'
;MTTMNQLFDSTMFFGGNAPFVEELYENYLNNPTAVPDEWRDYFDRLAQMPGFVARDVAHAPVIAAFAELAKDGGFRPAASSGGDNKKQSAVGQLVTAYRSIGTRWADLDPLKRLPRPKIDELDLAFYGFSDADLNQTFSVGSLKGLPETAKLGDILETLKQTYCGSVGVEYMYMTEYGEKRWLQDRLETIRSRPTYNADQKKRLLERLTAAETLERYLHTKYVGQKRFSLEGGDSLIVAMDEAIRVGGKLGVDEVVIGMAHRGRLNVLVNTLGKAPSMLFAEFEGKKKSDLSAGDVKYHMGFSSDVSTPGGPCHLTLAFNPSHLEIVNPVVEGSVYARQLRRGEEGKAKVLPVVIHGDSAVAGQGVNQEMLNFAQTRGYGTGGTLHIVVNNQIGFTTSDPRDYRSGHYCTDIFKMADAPIFHVNGDDPEAVALVTQLAVEFRQEFKKDVVVDIVCFRKLGHNEQDEPMVTQPLMYKKIAQHPGTRKLYGDKLIAEGVLAADGPDQMIKEYREHLDKGELLYNPVLAGYKHPNTIDWSPFLTKGYIENCDTTVPLKELQRLSQRLTTFPEGFALHSRVKKIAEDRAAMGEGKLPVDWGMAENLAYASLLVSGYGVRISGEDVGRGTFFHRHAAFHDQNRETWDQGTYHPLKNLQEKQASFQCYDSVLSEEAVLAFDYGYASANPYELVVWEGQFGDFANGAQVVIDQFIASGEAKWGRACGLVMLLPHG
;
A
#
# COMPACT_ATOMS: atom_id res chain seq x y z
N MET A 1 21.50 -32.97 10.78
CA MET A 1 21.38 -33.33 9.37
C MET A 1 21.87 -34.74 9.21
N THR A 2 21.11 -35.63 8.65
CA THR A 2 21.51 -37.03 8.46
C THR A 2 22.54 -37.12 7.33
N THR A 3 23.39 -38.13 7.37
CA THR A 3 24.45 -38.42 6.38
C THR A 3 23.90 -38.38 4.93
N MET A 4 22.64 -38.79 4.72
CA MET A 4 21.93 -38.70 3.42
C MET A 4 21.79 -37.28 2.90
N ASN A 5 21.47 -36.31 3.75
CA ASN A 5 21.37 -34.89 3.30
C ASN A 5 22.75 -34.36 2.85
N GLN A 6 23.84 -34.85 3.43
CA GLN A 6 25.18 -34.45 2.99
C GLN A 6 25.60 -35.15 1.69
N LEU A 7 25.07 -36.35 1.41
CA LEU A 7 25.25 -37.04 0.12
C LEU A 7 24.48 -36.34 -0.99
N PHE A 8 23.28 -35.79 -0.72
CA PHE A 8 22.49 -34.99 -1.68
C PHE A 8 23.15 -33.67 -2.06
N ASP A 9 24.03 -33.11 -1.21
CA ASP A 9 24.78 -31.89 -1.50
C ASP A 9 26.00 -32.12 -2.40
N SER A 10 26.35 -33.39 -2.71
CA SER A 10 27.43 -33.71 -3.65
C SER A 10 26.91 -33.83 -5.09
N THR A 11 27.49 -33.08 -6.01
CA THR A 11 27.08 -33.00 -7.44
C THR A 11 27.13 -34.34 -8.20
N MET A 12 27.77 -35.37 -7.66
CA MET A 12 27.83 -36.72 -8.28
C MET A 12 26.57 -37.57 -8.11
N PHE A 13 25.65 -37.18 -7.22
CA PHE A 13 24.45 -37.96 -6.86
C PHE A 13 23.13 -37.29 -7.21
N PHE A 14 23.18 -36.21 -7.96
CA PHE A 14 21.97 -35.52 -8.44
C PHE A 14 21.41 -36.26 -9.68
N GLY A 15 20.15 -36.70 -9.60
CA GLY A 15 19.43 -37.29 -10.72
C GLY A 15 19.00 -38.75 -10.52
N GLY A 16 18.72 -39.45 -11.60
CA GLY A 16 18.15 -40.83 -11.61
C GLY A 16 18.95 -41.92 -10.89
N ASN A 17 20.17 -41.66 -10.44
CA ASN A 17 21.04 -42.63 -9.75
C ASN A 17 20.93 -42.56 -8.20
N ALA A 18 20.25 -41.57 -7.64
CA ALA A 18 20.12 -41.42 -6.19
C ALA A 18 19.53 -42.67 -5.49
N PRO A 19 18.42 -43.28 -6.01
CA PRO A 19 17.87 -44.48 -5.39
C PRO A 19 18.80 -45.69 -5.43
N PHE A 20 19.61 -45.81 -6.45
CA PHE A 20 20.58 -46.93 -6.59
C PHE A 20 21.72 -46.77 -5.56
N VAL A 21 22.21 -45.59 -5.37
CA VAL A 21 23.27 -45.33 -4.39
C VAL A 21 22.72 -45.43 -2.95
N GLU A 22 21.49 -45.05 -2.73
CA GLU A 22 20.79 -45.22 -1.44
C GLU A 22 20.67 -46.72 -1.09
N GLU A 23 20.28 -47.55 -2.05
CA GLU A 23 20.20 -49.01 -1.88
C GLU A 23 21.57 -49.63 -1.57
N LEU A 24 22.62 -49.21 -2.27
CA LEU A 24 23.99 -49.67 -1.98
C LEU A 24 24.47 -49.23 -0.59
N TYR A 25 24.16 -48.03 -0.17
CA TYR A 25 24.52 -47.53 1.16
C TYR A 25 23.77 -48.26 2.28
N GLU A 26 22.50 -48.52 2.10
CA GLU A 26 21.71 -49.35 3.04
C GLU A 26 22.30 -50.78 3.14
N ASN A 27 22.70 -51.37 2.03
CA ASN A 27 23.36 -52.70 2.01
C ASN A 27 24.71 -52.66 2.72
N TYR A 28 25.49 -51.59 2.54
CA TYR A 28 26.75 -51.37 3.22
C TYR A 28 26.58 -51.23 4.74
N LEU A 29 25.57 -50.45 5.21
CA LEU A 29 25.26 -50.28 6.61
C LEU A 29 24.84 -51.59 7.29
N ASN A 30 24.13 -52.47 6.55
CA ASN A 30 23.72 -53.78 7.06
C ASN A 30 24.89 -54.79 7.04
N ASN A 31 25.70 -54.80 5.99
CA ASN A 31 26.85 -55.68 5.83
C ASN A 31 27.85 -55.07 4.82
N PRO A 32 28.94 -54.49 5.26
CA PRO A 32 29.93 -53.87 4.39
C PRO A 32 30.52 -54.78 3.30
N THR A 33 30.46 -56.09 3.48
CA THR A 33 30.95 -57.04 2.47
C THR A 33 29.91 -57.39 1.41
N ALA A 34 28.66 -56.93 1.53
CA ALA A 34 27.59 -57.17 0.58
C ALA A 34 27.61 -56.20 -0.59
N VAL A 35 28.45 -55.18 -0.61
CA VAL A 35 28.64 -54.23 -1.69
C VAL A 35 29.96 -54.43 -2.42
N PRO A 36 30.06 -54.09 -3.72
CA PRO A 36 31.32 -54.12 -4.46
C PRO A 36 32.44 -53.33 -3.77
N ASP A 37 33.67 -53.84 -3.91
CA ASP A 37 34.83 -53.25 -3.22
C ASP A 37 35.02 -51.74 -3.46
N GLU A 38 34.75 -51.29 -4.69
CA GLU A 38 34.82 -49.84 -5.06
C GLU A 38 33.86 -48.98 -4.28
N TRP A 39 32.63 -49.45 -4.01
CA TRP A 39 31.64 -48.77 -3.22
C TRP A 39 31.90 -48.86 -1.74
N ARG A 40 32.44 -49.97 -1.26
CA ARG A 40 32.88 -50.10 0.14
C ARG A 40 33.98 -49.10 0.46
N ASP A 41 35.04 -49.02 -0.36
CA ASP A 41 36.15 -48.08 -0.20
C ASP A 41 35.64 -46.61 -0.29
N TYR A 42 34.61 -46.37 -1.05
CA TYR A 42 34.00 -45.06 -1.11
C TYR A 42 33.25 -44.68 0.18
N PHE A 43 32.41 -45.58 0.69
CA PHE A 43 31.64 -45.34 1.92
C PHE A 43 32.56 -45.31 3.17
N ASP A 44 33.64 -46.10 3.19
CA ASP A 44 34.66 -46.05 4.26
C ASP A 44 35.39 -44.71 4.30
N ARG A 45 35.71 -44.12 3.17
CA ARG A 45 36.28 -42.77 3.08
C ARG A 45 35.27 -41.68 3.49
N LEU A 46 34.01 -41.84 3.10
CA LEU A 46 32.95 -40.94 3.49
C LEU A 46 32.81 -40.87 5.02
N ALA A 47 32.88 -42.01 5.70
CA ALA A 47 32.79 -42.10 7.16
C ALA A 47 33.93 -41.43 7.91
N GLN A 48 35.05 -41.11 7.23
CA GLN A 48 36.22 -40.45 7.81
C GLN A 48 36.26 -38.92 7.58
N MET A 49 35.31 -38.35 6.85
CA MET A 49 35.27 -36.92 6.58
C MET A 49 34.85 -36.09 7.80
N PRO A 50 35.45 -34.90 8.02
CA PRO A 50 35.08 -34.02 9.11
C PRO A 50 33.59 -33.60 8.96
N GLY A 51 32.79 -33.81 10.00
CA GLY A 51 31.37 -33.47 10.02
C GLY A 51 30.44 -34.65 9.74
N PHE A 52 30.96 -35.82 9.44
CA PHE A 52 30.17 -37.05 9.24
C PHE A 52 29.70 -37.62 10.61
N VAL A 53 28.42 -38.02 10.68
CA VAL A 53 27.86 -38.59 11.92
C VAL A 53 28.34 -40.04 12.07
N ALA A 54 29.14 -40.36 13.07
CA ALA A 54 29.78 -41.66 13.30
C ALA A 54 28.83 -42.83 13.64
N ARG A 55 27.50 -42.64 13.54
CA ARG A 55 26.48 -43.68 13.78
C ARG A 55 25.27 -43.45 12.85
N ASP A 56 25.42 -43.81 11.60
CA ASP A 56 24.28 -44.02 10.75
C ASP A 56 23.80 -45.47 10.87
N VAL A 57 22.49 -45.69 10.81
CA VAL A 57 21.87 -47.01 10.93
C VAL A 57 21.02 -47.30 9.72
N ALA A 58 21.04 -48.54 9.25
CA ALA A 58 20.23 -48.96 8.13
C ALA A 58 18.73 -48.72 8.40
N HIS A 59 18.04 -48.17 7.44
CA HIS A 59 16.58 -47.91 7.53
C HIS A 59 15.75 -49.18 7.35
N ALA A 60 16.25 -50.21 6.67
CA ALA A 60 15.54 -51.45 6.39
C ALA A 60 14.98 -52.13 7.66
N PRO A 61 15.71 -52.24 8.81
CA PRO A 61 15.13 -52.79 10.05
C PRO A 61 14.01 -51.91 10.63
N VAL A 62 14.11 -50.59 10.48
CA VAL A 62 13.09 -49.63 10.94
C VAL A 62 11.86 -49.73 10.08
N ILE A 63 12.02 -49.80 8.78
CA ILE A 63 10.92 -50.02 7.82
C ILE A 63 10.23 -51.36 8.08
N ALA A 64 10.99 -52.43 8.31
CA ALA A 64 10.47 -53.75 8.66
C ALA A 64 9.68 -53.74 9.99
N ALA A 65 10.19 -53.02 11.02
CA ALA A 65 9.52 -52.87 12.29
C ALA A 65 8.20 -52.07 12.15
N PHE A 66 8.18 -51.03 11.34
CA PHE A 66 6.91 -50.33 10.98
C PHE A 66 5.95 -51.17 10.16
N ALA A 67 6.48 -52.01 9.26
CA ALA A 67 5.64 -52.94 8.46
C ALA A 67 5.04 -54.07 9.33
N GLU A 68 5.78 -54.58 10.33
CA GLU A 68 5.21 -55.50 11.34
C GLU A 68 4.20 -54.80 12.26
N LEU A 69 4.52 -53.64 12.77
CA LEU A 69 3.56 -52.80 13.53
C LEU A 69 2.28 -52.52 12.74
N ALA A 70 2.40 -52.35 11.40
CA ALA A 70 1.24 -52.16 10.53
C ALA A 70 0.44 -53.48 10.33
N LYS A 71 1.11 -54.65 10.38
CA LYS A 71 0.44 -55.97 10.30
C LYS A 71 -0.26 -56.35 11.62
N ASP A 72 0.27 -55.94 12.77
CA ASP A 72 -0.33 -56.19 14.08
C ASP A 72 -1.44 -55.16 14.46
N GLY A 73 -1.98 -54.47 13.45
CA GLY A 73 -3.10 -53.57 13.62
C GLY A 73 -2.75 -52.14 14.02
N GLY A 74 -1.52 -51.71 13.73
CA GLY A 74 -1.08 -50.32 13.86
C GLY A 74 -1.15 -49.78 15.28
N PHE A 75 -0.43 -48.68 15.52
CA PHE A 75 -0.61 -47.85 16.72
C PHE A 75 -2.12 -47.60 16.94
N ARG A 76 -2.76 -48.36 17.80
CA ARG A 76 -4.03 -47.96 18.34
C ARG A 76 -3.74 -46.83 19.33
N PRO A 77 -4.03 -45.57 18.99
CA PRO A 77 -4.21 -44.58 20.05
C PRO A 77 -5.25 -45.17 20.98
N ALA A 78 -5.02 -45.10 22.28
CA ALA A 78 -6.02 -45.50 23.27
C ALA A 78 -7.37 -45.01 22.79
N ALA A 79 -8.41 -45.88 22.78
CA ALA A 79 -9.72 -45.61 22.24
C ALA A 79 -10.32 -44.37 22.92
N SER A 80 -9.99 -43.19 22.42
CA SER A 80 -10.80 -42.00 22.47
C SER A 80 -11.73 -42.11 21.28
N SER A 81 -13.02 -41.98 21.49
CA SER A 81 -14.10 -42.00 20.52
C SER A 81 -13.70 -41.47 19.14
N GLY A 82 -13.37 -42.36 18.19
CA GLY A 82 -12.78 -41.98 16.88
C GLY A 82 -13.70 -41.18 15.96
N GLY A 83 -14.94 -40.91 16.36
CA GLY A 83 -15.87 -39.98 15.74
C GLY A 83 -15.67 -38.54 16.19
N ASP A 84 -15.42 -38.31 17.47
CA ASP A 84 -15.31 -36.95 18.04
C ASP A 84 -14.03 -36.23 17.59
N ASN A 85 -12.92 -36.96 17.45
CA ASN A 85 -11.65 -36.37 16.97
C ASN A 85 -11.72 -35.94 15.48
N LYS A 86 -12.43 -36.69 14.61
CA LYS A 86 -12.63 -36.30 13.22
C LYS A 86 -13.51 -35.06 13.13
N LYS A 87 -14.61 -35.00 13.88
CA LYS A 87 -15.52 -33.84 13.89
C LYS A 87 -14.82 -32.60 14.48
N GLN A 88 -14.02 -32.78 15.56
CA GLN A 88 -13.26 -31.66 16.11
C GLN A 88 -12.24 -31.08 15.11
N SER A 89 -11.53 -31.91 14.37
CA SER A 89 -10.64 -31.48 13.30
C SER A 89 -11.40 -30.76 12.18
N ALA A 90 -12.59 -31.25 11.83
CA ALA A 90 -13.49 -30.68 10.83
C ALA A 90 -13.97 -29.27 11.23
N VAL A 91 -14.20 -28.98 12.52
CA VAL A 91 -14.47 -27.62 13.02
C VAL A 91 -13.30 -26.69 12.76
N GLY A 92 -12.06 -27.12 12.99
CA GLY A 92 -10.86 -26.32 12.69
C GLY A 92 -10.72 -26.02 11.19
N GLN A 93 -11.02 -26.98 10.33
CA GLN A 93 -11.04 -26.80 8.89
C GLN A 93 -12.12 -25.81 8.44
N LEU A 94 -13.33 -25.92 8.99
CA LEU A 94 -14.43 -24.98 8.75
C LEU A 94 -14.06 -23.55 9.11
N VAL A 95 -13.47 -23.32 10.31
CA VAL A 95 -12.98 -22.01 10.74
C VAL A 95 -11.97 -21.45 9.73
N THR A 96 -11.03 -22.29 9.30
CA THR A 96 -10.02 -21.91 8.31
C THR A 96 -10.65 -21.55 6.96
N ALA A 97 -11.65 -22.30 6.51
CA ALA A 97 -12.36 -22.03 5.26
C ALA A 97 -13.05 -20.66 5.29
N TYR A 98 -13.79 -20.36 6.37
CA TYR A 98 -14.44 -19.05 6.50
C TYR A 98 -13.44 -17.90 6.53
N ARG A 99 -12.29 -18.05 7.21
CA ARG A 99 -11.21 -17.06 7.22
C ARG A 99 -10.58 -16.84 5.86
N SER A 100 -10.46 -17.90 5.06
CA SER A 100 -9.75 -17.88 3.77
C SER A 100 -10.63 -17.45 2.60
N ILE A 101 -11.88 -17.92 2.56
CA ILE A 101 -12.77 -17.74 1.41
C ILE A 101 -14.18 -17.23 1.77
N GLY A 102 -14.44 -16.92 3.04
CA GLY A 102 -15.74 -16.41 3.49
C GLY A 102 -16.17 -15.13 2.77
N THR A 103 -15.20 -14.28 2.40
CA THR A 103 -15.44 -13.06 1.63
C THR A 103 -16.17 -13.30 0.30
N ARG A 104 -15.98 -14.47 -0.34
CA ARG A 104 -16.68 -14.83 -1.59
C ARG A 104 -18.20 -15.02 -1.40
N TRP A 105 -18.63 -15.24 -0.16
CA TRP A 105 -20.04 -15.40 0.19
C TRP A 105 -20.60 -14.20 0.96
N ALA A 106 -19.81 -13.15 1.14
CA ALA A 106 -20.24 -11.92 1.82
C ALA A 106 -21.29 -11.14 1.00
N ASP A 107 -22.14 -10.38 1.69
CA ASP A 107 -23.21 -9.57 1.08
C ASP A 107 -22.68 -8.19 0.70
N LEU A 108 -21.81 -8.15 -0.30
CA LEU A 108 -21.06 -6.95 -0.67
C LEU A 108 -21.77 -6.10 -1.73
N ASP A 109 -22.53 -6.72 -2.67
CA ASP A 109 -23.15 -5.97 -3.79
C ASP A 109 -24.45 -5.30 -3.37
N PRO A 110 -24.51 -3.94 -3.24
CA PRO A 110 -25.75 -3.23 -2.89
C PRO A 110 -26.88 -3.43 -3.90
N LEU A 111 -26.54 -3.71 -5.16
CA LEU A 111 -27.52 -3.94 -6.23
C LEU A 111 -27.99 -5.40 -6.32
N LYS A 112 -27.35 -6.31 -5.62
CA LYS A 112 -27.63 -7.76 -5.67
C LYS A 112 -27.80 -8.27 -7.10
N ARG A 113 -26.82 -7.95 -7.95
CA ARG A 113 -26.88 -8.23 -9.40
C ARG A 113 -26.80 -9.72 -9.70
N LEU A 114 -26.00 -10.43 -8.93
CA LEU A 114 -25.76 -11.87 -9.07
C LEU A 114 -26.17 -12.60 -7.78
N PRO A 115 -26.70 -13.83 -7.88
CA PRO A 115 -26.90 -14.67 -6.72
C PRO A 115 -25.54 -14.99 -6.08
N ARG A 116 -25.53 -15.19 -4.76
CA ARG A 116 -24.31 -15.65 -4.08
C ARG A 116 -23.90 -17.01 -4.61
N PRO A 117 -22.61 -17.23 -4.91
CA PRO A 117 -22.14 -18.51 -5.42
C PRO A 117 -22.32 -19.61 -4.37
N LYS A 118 -22.61 -20.83 -4.80
CA LYS A 118 -22.48 -22.00 -3.92
C LYS A 118 -21.00 -22.28 -3.72
N ILE A 119 -20.57 -22.37 -2.47
CA ILE A 119 -19.18 -22.66 -2.08
C ILE A 119 -19.24 -23.85 -1.13
N ASP A 120 -18.87 -25.03 -1.64
CA ASP A 120 -19.03 -26.27 -0.89
C ASP A 120 -18.20 -26.26 0.41
N GLU A 121 -17.03 -25.65 0.42
CA GLU A 121 -16.13 -25.51 1.57
C GLU A 121 -16.70 -24.62 2.71
N LEU A 122 -17.77 -23.87 2.46
CA LEU A 122 -18.50 -23.13 3.50
C LEU A 122 -19.75 -23.88 4.01
N ASP A 123 -20.05 -25.05 3.44
CA ASP A 123 -21.18 -25.89 3.85
C ASP A 123 -20.74 -26.94 4.88
N LEU A 124 -21.56 -27.12 5.92
CA LEU A 124 -21.33 -28.14 6.95
C LEU A 124 -21.26 -29.55 6.38
N ALA A 125 -22.05 -29.85 5.36
CA ALA A 125 -22.08 -31.17 4.71
C ALA A 125 -20.73 -31.56 4.10
N PHE A 126 -19.94 -30.60 3.62
CA PHE A 126 -18.59 -30.83 3.09
C PHE A 126 -17.65 -31.46 4.12
N TYR A 127 -17.86 -31.12 5.40
CA TYR A 127 -17.08 -31.64 6.54
C TYR A 127 -17.73 -32.85 7.22
N GLY A 128 -18.81 -33.39 6.64
CA GLY A 128 -19.52 -34.55 7.19
C GLY A 128 -20.39 -34.21 8.40
N PHE A 129 -20.76 -32.93 8.59
CA PHE A 129 -21.76 -32.53 9.57
C PHE A 129 -23.17 -32.57 8.98
N SER A 130 -24.16 -32.77 9.86
CA SER A 130 -25.58 -32.69 9.58
C SER A 130 -26.26 -31.72 10.54
N ASP A 131 -27.53 -31.42 10.33
CA ASP A 131 -28.32 -30.58 11.22
C ASP A 131 -28.38 -31.12 12.66
N ALA A 132 -28.28 -32.45 12.81
CA ALA A 132 -28.24 -33.10 14.12
C ALA A 132 -27.01 -32.72 14.96
N ASP A 133 -25.91 -32.30 14.28
CA ASP A 133 -24.66 -31.91 14.92
C ASP A 133 -24.66 -30.46 15.43
N LEU A 134 -25.58 -29.62 15.00
CA LEU A 134 -25.64 -28.19 15.35
C LEU A 134 -25.68 -27.94 16.87
N ASN A 135 -26.26 -28.86 17.62
CA ASN A 135 -26.33 -28.76 19.08
C ASN A 135 -25.17 -29.45 19.83
N GLN A 136 -24.26 -30.12 19.09
CA GLN A 136 -23.06 -30.71 19.69
C GLN A 136 -22.03 -29.61 20.01
N THR A 137 -21.33 -29.80 21.12
CA THR A 137 -20.32 -28.88 21.64
C THR A 137 -18.93 -29.28 21.16
N PHE A 138 -18.18 -28.33 20.65
CA PHE A 138 -16.80 -28.50 20.16
C PHE A 138 -15.90 -27.43 20.75
N SER A 139 -14.60 -27.69 20.80
CA SER A 139 -13.60 -26.66 21.05
C SER A 139 -13.60 -25.67 19.89
N VAL A 140 -13.62 -24.37 20.19
CA VAL A 140 -13.59 -23.30 19.19
C VAL A 140 -12.17 -23.08 18.64
N GLY A 141 -11.15 -23.69 19.27
CA GLY A 141 -9.75 -23.56 18.86
C GLY A 141 -9.27 -22.12 18.93
N SER A 142 -8.86 -21.58 17.80
CA SER A 142 -8.35 -20.21 17.70
C SER A 142 -9.42 -19.14 17.41
N LEU A 143 -10.69 -19.53 17.23
CA LEU A 143 -11.80 -18.60 16.98
C LEU A 143 -12.07 -17.76 18.23
N LYS A 144 -12.27 -16.44 18.04
CA LYS A 144 -12.55 -15.48 19.12
C LYS A 144 -14.05 -15.16 19.21
N GLY A 145 -14.44 -14.47 20.28
CA GLY A 145 -15.83 -14.05 20.48
C GLY A 145 -16.78 -15.14 20.98
N LEU A 146 -16.26 -16.32 21.33
CA LEU A 146 -16.97 -17.44 21.94
C LEU A 146 -16.17 -18.01 23.14
N PRO A 147 -16.82 -18.74 24.10
CA PRO A 147 -16.12 -19.53 25.10
C PRO A 147 -15.23 -20.62 24.47
N GLU A 148 -14.28 -21.20 25.23
CA GLU A 148 -13.37 -22.26 24.75
C GLU A 148 -14.06 -23.43 24.06
N THR A 149 -15.32 -23.70 24.47
CA THR A 149 -16.20 -24.70 23.85
C THR A 149 -17.54 -24.05 23.55
N ALA A 150 -18.09 -24.32 22.36
CA ALA A 150 -19.39 -23.81 21.93
C ALA A 150 -20.13 -24.83 21.06
N LYS A 151 -21.44 -24.66 20.91
CA LYS A 151 -22.21 -25.46 19.96
C LYS A 151 -21.77 -25.18 18.52
N LEU A 152 -21.81 -26.20 17.65
CA LEU A 152 -21.50 -26.04 16.25
C LEU A 152 -22.34 -24.95 15.59
N GLY A 153 -23.61 -24.83 15.93
CA GLY A 153 -24.49 -23.78 15.43
C GLY A 153 -23.99 -22.37 15.79
N ASP A 154 -23.54 -22.17 17.03
CA ASP A 154 -23.00 -20.87 17.49
C ASP A 154 -21.66 -20.53 16.81
N ILE A 155 -20.81 -21.56 16.59
CA ILE A 155 -19.56 -21.41 15.84
C ILE A 155 -19.87 -20.98 14.40
N LEU A 156 -20.76 -21.69 13.71
CA LEU A 156 -21.16 -21.38 12.35
C LEU A 156 -21.76 -19.98 12.21
N GLU A 157 -22.66 -19.61 13.12
CA GLU A 157 -23.29 -18.28 13.11
C GLU A 157 -22.25 -17.17 13.34
N THR A 158 -21.32 -17.39 14.28
CA THR A 158 -20.21 -16.45 14.51
C THR A 158 -19.35 -16.28 13.25
N LEU A 159 -19.00 -17.37 12.57
CA LEU A 159 -18.22 -17.33 11.33
C LEU A 159 -18.97 -16.59 10.21
N LYS A 160 -20.26 -16.89 10.01
CA LYS A 160 -21.11 -16.23 9.01
C LYS A 160 -21.24 -14.73 9.30
N GLN A 161 -21.48 -14.36 10.54
CA GLN A 161 -21.59 -12.95 10.92
C GLN A 161 -20.29 -12.19 10.71
N THR A 162 -19.14 -12.81 11.01
CA THR A 162 -17.83 -12.19 10.92
C THR A 162 -17.38 -12.02 9.47
N TYR A 163 -17.52 -13.07 8.63
CA TYR A 163 -16.86 -13.14 7.32
C TYR A 163 -17.81 -13.07 6.13
N CYS A 164 -19.13 -13.16 6.34
CA CYS A 164 -20.10 -13.27 5.26
C CYS A 164 -21.25 -12.25 5.35
N GLY A 165 -21.15 -11.26 6.24
CA GLY A 165 -22.07 -10.13 6.34
C GLY A 165 -21.81 -9.06 5.30
N SER A 166 -22.04 -7.79 5.67
CA SER A 166 -21.69 -6.62 4.86
C SER A 166 -20.18 -6.35 4.79
N VAL A 167 -19.37 -7.15 5.49
CA VAL A 167 -17.90 -7.11 5.49
C VAL A 167 -17.35 -8.46 5.03
N GLY A 168 -16.42 -8.43 4.10
CA GLY A 168 -15.55 -9.56 3.74
C GLY A 168 -14.10 -9.15 3.95
N VAL A 169 -13.24 -10.07 4.34
CA VAL A 169 -11.83 -9.75 4.62
C VAL A 169 -10.91 -10.78 3.99
N GLU A 170 -9.89 -10.32 3.30
CA GLU A 170 -8.82 -11.17 2.77
C GLU A 170 -7.51 -10.85 3.50
N TYR A 171 -6.95 -11.82 4.22
CA TYR A 171 -5.72 -11.64 5.02
C TYR A 171 -4.95 -12.95 5.26
N MET A 172 -5.54 -14.10 4.92
CA MET A 172 -4.92 -15.39 5.23
C MET A 172 -3.65 -15.67 4.43
N TYR A 173 -3.43 -14.97 3.31
CA TYR A 173 -2.19 -15.03 2.52
C TYR A 173 -1.03 -14.29 3.17
N MET A 174 -1.28 -13.39 4.11
CA MET A 174 -0.22 -12.62 4.79
C MET A 174 0.78 -13.58 5.48
N THR A 175 2.05 -13.19 5.49
CA THR A 175 3.12 -14.05 6.02
C THR A 175 3.28 -13.92 7.52
N GLU A 176 3.08 -12.71 8.09
CA GLU A 176 3.30 -12.44 9.50
C GLU A 176 2.15 -12.93 10.39
N TYR A 177 2.47 -13.86 11.30
CA TYR A 177 1.48 -14.45 12.20
C TYR A 177 0.81 -13.42 13.13
N GLY A 178 1.60 -12.48 13.67
CA GLY A 178 1.10 -11.45 14.59
C GLY A 178 0.03 -10.56 13.95
N GLU A 179 0.23 -10.16 12.70
CA GLU A 179 -0.70 -9.35 11.92
C GLU A 179 -2.04 -10.08 11.68
N LYS A 180 -1.97 -11.36 11.29
CA LYS A 180 -3.17 -12.20 11.12
C LYS A 180 -3.95 -12.34 12.43
N ARG A 181 -3.27 -12.58 13.55
CA ARG A 181 -3.91 -12.68 14.86
C ARG A 181 -4.56 -11.37 15.29
N TRP A 182 -3.90 -10.25 15.06
CA TRP A 182 -4.42 -8.93 15.35
C TRP A 182 -5.76 -8.67 14.64
N LEU A 183 -5.86 -9.06 13.35
CA LEU A 183 -7.10 -8.97 12.58
C LEU A 183 -8.18 -9.91 13.11
N GLN A 184 -7.83 -11.18 13.35
CA GLN A 184 -8.76 -12.18 13.89
C GLN A 184 -9.36 -11.74 15.22
N ASP A 185 -8.53 -11.28 16.15
CA ASP A 185 -8.98 -10.87 17.48
C ASP A 185 -9.97 -9.70 17.41
N ARG A 186 -9.75 -8.73 16.51
CA ARG A 186 -10.63 -7.58 16.34
C ARG A 186 -11.94 -7.91 15.62
N LEU A 187 -11.85 -8.64 14.51
CA LEU A 187 -13.02 -8.97 13.69
C LEU A 187 -13.95 -9.97 14.39
N GLU A 188 -13.37 -11.06 14.91
CA GLU A 188 -14.15 -12.17 15.46
C GLU A 188 -14.79 -11.81 16.80
N THR A 189 -14.13 -11.02 17.66
CA THR A 189 -14.67 -10.60 18.96
C THR A 189 -15.97 -9.82 18.81
N ILE A 190 -16.06 -8.95 17.81
CA ILE A 190 -17.24 -8.13 17.53
C ILE A 190 -18.10 -8.69 16.38
N ARG A 191 -17.66 -9.81 15.77
CA ARG A 191 -18.32 -10.44 14.61
C ARG A 191 -18.51 -9.49 13.44
N SER A 192 -17.50 -8.63 13.18
CA SER A 192 -17.54 -7.55 12.17
C SER A 192 -18.79 -6.64 12.28
N ARG A 193 -19.36 -6.52 13.47
CA ARG A 193 -20.56 -5.69 13.75
C ARG A 193 -20.22 -4.64 14.78
N PRO A 194 -20.11 -3.37 14.38
CA PRO A 194 -19.82 -2.29 15.32
C PRO A 194 -21.01 -1.98 16.22
N THR A 195 -20.72 -1.46 17.41
CA THR A 195 -21.74 -0.89 18.28
C THR A 195 -21.50 0.61 18.37
N TYR A 196 -22.31 1.38 17.64
CA TYR A 196 -22.29 2.83 17.68
C TYR A 196 -23.43 3.40 18.53
N ASN A 197 -23.13 4.47 19.28
CA ASN A 197 -24.16 5.24 19.99
C ASN A 197 -24.96 6.13 19.03
N ALA A 198 -26.02 6.76 19.55
CA ALA A 198 -26.91 7.59 18.75
C ALA A 198 -26.19 8.75 18.04
N ASP A 199 -25.23 9.40 18.70
CA ASP A 199 -24.51 10.55 18.14
C ASP A 199 -23.57 10.12 17.01
N GLN A 200 -22.89 8.98 17.19
CA GLN A 200 -22.05 8.40 16.13
C GLN A 200 -22.90 8.02 14.91
N LYS A 201 -24.07 7.38 15.10
CA LYS A 201 -24.97 7.03 14.02
C LYS A 201 -25.52 8.27 13.29
N LYS A 202 -25.88 9.31 14.03
CA LYS A 202 -26.30 10.60 13.43
C LYS A 202 -25.19 11.22 12.60
N ARG A 203 -23.96 11.23 13.09
CA ARG A 203 -22.79 11.72 12.34
C ARG A 203 -22.60 10.98 11.01
N LEU A 204 -22.74 9.65 10.97
CA LEU A 204 -22.65 8.89 9.72
C LEU A 204 -23.73 9.36 8.72
N LEU A 205 -24.97 9.55 9.20
CA LEU A 205 -26.05 10.08 8.35
C LEU A 205 -25.79 11.52 7.90
N GLU A 206 -25.20 12.37 8.73
CA GLU A 206 -24.77 13.73 8.36
C GLU A 206 -23.78 13.70 7.21
N ARG A 207 -22.79 12.79 7.26
CA ARG A 207 -21.82 12.65 6.17
C ARG A 207 -22.47 12.19 4.86
N LEU A 208 -23.36 11.20 4.93
CA LEU A 208 -24.13 10.74 3.75
C LEU A 208 -25.05 11.84 3.22
N THR A 209 -25.70 12.60 4.11
CA THR A 209 -26.57 13.72 3.71
C THR A 209 -25.76 14.81 3.01
N ALA A 210 -24.60 15.14 3.53
CA ALA A 210 -23.72 16.12 2.92
C ALA A 210 -23.24 15.65 1.53
N ALA A 211 -22.83 14.38 1.40
CA ALA A 211 -22.41 13.80 0.14
C ALA A 211 -23.51 13.85 -0.94
N GLU A 212 -24.67 13.25 -0.65
CA GLU A 212 -25.78 13.17 -1.62
C GLU A 212 -26.37 14.54 -1.95
N THR A 213 -26.55 15.42 -0.95
CA THR A 213 -27.19 16.72 -1.17
C THR A 213 -26.30 17.64 -2.01
N LEU A 214 -24.98 17.62 -1.82
CA LEU A 214 -24.05 18.38 -2.68
C LEU A 214 -24.15 17.93 -4.14
N GLU A 215 -24.14 16.62 -4.39
CA GLU A 215 -24.24 16.08 -5.76
C GLU A 215 -25.55 16.50 -6.43
N ARG A 216 -26.68 16.36 -5.73
CA ARG A 216 -28.00 16.78 -6.24
C ARG A 216 -28.08 18.28 -6.47
N TYR A 217 -27.48 19.08 -5.58
CA TYR A 217 -27.43 20.54 -5.74
C TYR A 217 -26.66 20.94 -7.00
N LEU A 218 -25.47 20.36 -7.19
CA LEU A 218 -24.64 20.59 -8.37
C LEU A 218 -25.35 20.13 -9.65
N HIS A 219 -26.06 19.01 -9.59
CA HIS A 219 -26.82 18.48 -10.73
C HIS A 219 -27.93 19.43 -11.20
N THR A 220 -28.66 20.03 -10.26
CA THR A 220 -29.75 20.93 -10.56
C THR A 220 -29.27 22.33 -10.97
N LYS A 221 -28.20 22.82 -10.35
CA LYS A 221 -27.71 24.18 -10.59
C LYS A 221 -26.80 24.28 -11.81
N TYR A 222 -26.04 23.25 -12.13
CA TYR A 222 -25.04 23.25 -13.20
C TYR A 222 -25.28 22.08 -14.17
N VAL A 223 -26.45 22.10 -14.81
CA VAL A 223 -26.91 21.03 -15.70
C VAL A 223 -25.89 20.74 -16.81
N GLY A 224 -25.56 19.46 -17.02
CA GLY A 224 -24.69 19.00 -18.11
C GLY A 224 -23.21 19.32 -17.94
N GLN A 225 -22.80 20.03 -16.88
CA GLN A 225 -21.38 20.25 -16.62
C GLN A 225 -20.71 19.00 -15.99
N LYS A 226 -19.55 18.60 -16.52
CA LYS A 226 -18.78 17.48 -16.00
C LYS A 226 -18.32 17.74 -14.56
N ARG A 227 -18.64 16.83 -13.67
CA ARG A 227 -18.27 16.84 -12.25
C ARG A 227 -17.83 15.47 -11.72
N PHE A 228 -18.08 14.38 -12.48
CA PHE A 228 -17.81 13.00 -12.08
C PHE A 228 -18.44 12.65 -10.72
N SER A 229 -19.77 12.65 -10.71
CA SER A 229 -20.59 12.48 -9.51
C SER A 229 -20.21 11.27 -8.66
N LEU A 230 -20.25 11.45 -7.33
CA LEU A 230 -20.06 10.40 -6.34
C LEU A 230 -21.32 9.57 -6.09
N GLU A 231 -22.48 10.00 -6.56
CA GLU A 231 -23.77 9.35 -6.25
C GLU A 231 -23.73 7.84 -6.48
N GLY A 232 -24.09 7.10 -5.42
CA GLY A 232 -23.99 5.65 -5.34
C GLY A 232 -22.74 5.14 -4.63
N GLY A 233 -21.70 5.98 -4.46
CA GLY A 233 -20.50 5.76 -3.68
C GLY A 233 -20.37 6.71 -2.47
N ASP A 234 -21.50 7.21 -1.97
CA ASP A 234 -21.58 8.28 -0.96
C ASP A 234 -20.84 7.95 0.34
N SER A 235 -20.72 6.67 0.66
CA SER A 235 -19.97 6.16 1.84
C SER A 235 -18.46 6.42 1.78
N LEU A 236 -17.90 6.86 0.64
CA LEU A 236 -16.54 7.40 0.58
C LEU A 236 -16.35 8.56 1.58
N ILE A 237 -17.34 9.44 1.70
CA ILE A 237 -17.24 10.58 2.63
C ILE A 237 -17.28 10.12 4.09
N VAL A 238 -18.01 9.04 4.38
CA VAL A 238 -17.97 8.38 5.70
C VAL A 238 -16.56 7.79 5.96
N ALA A 239 -16.00 7.08 5.00
CA ALA A 239 -14.65 6.50 5.13
C ALA A 239 -13.59 7.59 5.34
N MET A 240 -13.63 8.67 4.58
CA MET A 240 -12.67 9.78 4.72
C MET A 240 -12.78 10.49 6.07
N ASP A 241 -14.02 10.75 6.52
CA ASP A 241 -14.26 11.36 7.84
C ASP A 241 -13.73 10.46 8.95
N GLU A 242 -13.96 9.16 8.87
CA GLU A 242 -13.49 8.19 9.87
C GLU A 242 -11.96 8.03 9.83
N ALA A 243 -11.35 7.97 8.64
CA ALA A 243 -9.90 7.87 8.50
C ALA A 243 -9.18 9.05 9.14
N ILE A 244 -9.65 10.28 8.90
CA ILE A 244 -9.07 11.50 9.46
C ILE A 244 -9.29 11.53 11.00
N ARG A 245 -10.50 11.18 11.46
CA ARG A 245 -10.84 11.19 12.89
C ARG A 245 -10.01 10.18 13.67
N VAL A 246 -9.91 8.95 13.19
CA VAL A 246 -9.14 7.87 13.83
C VAL A 246 -7.64 8.15 13.72
N GLY A 247 -7.18 8.57 12.54
CA GLY A 247 -5.78 8.96 12.34
C GLY A 247 -5.35 10.05 13.32
N GLY A 248 -6.14 11.13 13.43
CA GLY A 248 -5.87 12.19 14.39
C GLY A 248 -5.84 11.71 15.84
N LYS A 249 -6.81 10.86 16.24
CA LYS A 249 -6.82 10.24 17.59
C LYS A 249 -5.54 9.41 17.85
N LEU A 250 -4.98 8.79 16.82
CA LEU A 250 -3.75 8.00 16.89
C LEU A 250 -2.47 8.86 16.69
N GLY A 251 -2.63 10.18 16.61
CA GLY A 251 -1.52 11.12 16.57
C GLY A 251 -1.06 11.52 15.16
N VAL A 252 -1.80 11.17 14.12
CA VAL A 252 -1.57 11.70 12.77
C VAL A 252 -1.90 13.19 12.75
N ASP A 253 -0.95 14.01 12.33
CA ASP A 253 -1.10 15.47 12.22
C ASP A 253 -1.10 15.98 10.77
N GLU A 254 -0.85 15.09 9.81
CA GLU A 254 -0.89 15.43 8.39
C GLU A 254 -1.39 14.24 7.55
N VAL A 255 -2.30 14.51 6.61
CA VAL A 255 -2.82 13.52 5.65
C VAL A 255 -2.62 14.06 4.24
N VAL A 256 -1.98 13.28 3.38
CA VAL A 256 -1.82 13.60 1.96
C VAL A 256 -2.67 12.63 1.14
N ILE A 257 -3.55 13.20 0.31
CA ILE A 257 -4.58 12.46 -0.41
C ILE A 257 -4.30 12.50 -1.89
N GLY A 258 -4.24 11.33 -2.54
CA GLY A 258 -4.30 11.16 -3.99
C GLY A 258 -5.63 10.56 -4.40
N MET A 259 -6.23 11.03 -5.48
CA MET A 259 -7.48 10.44 -5.95
C MET A 259 -7.76 10.76 -7.42
N ALA A 260 -8.54 9.87 -8.04
CA ALA A 260 -9.13 10.10 -9.36
C ALA A 260 -10.24 11.18 -9.32
N HIS A 261 -10.94 11.33 -10.44
CA HIS A 261 -11.93 12.40 -10.63
C HIS A 261 -13.24 12.16 -9.85
N ARG A 262 -13.69 10.89 -9.77
CA ARG A 262 -14.99 10.55 -9.18
C ARG A 262 -15.05 10.89 -7.70
N GLY A 263 -16.04 11.73 -7.34
CA GLY A 263 -16.21 12.19 -5.97
C GLY A 263 -15.23 13.28 -5.53
N ARG A 264 -14.29 13.72 -6.39
CA ARG A 264 -13.26 14.68 -6.00
C ARG A 264 -13.84 16.01 -5.53
N LEU A 265 -14.87 16.53 -6.21
CA LEU A 265 -15.54 17.78 -5.79
C LEU A 265 -16.22 17.61 -4.43
N ASN A 266 -16.75 16.43 -4.15
CA ASN A 266 -17.35 16.09 -2.88
C ASN A 266 -16.30 16.03 -1.75
N VAL A 267 -15.18 15.38 -1.99
CA VAL A 267 -14.04 15.33 -1.06
C VAL A 267 -13.49 16.74 -0.80
N LEU A 268 -13.36 17.59 -1.83
CA LEU A 268 -12.93 18.99 -1.66
C LEU A 268 -13.82 19.75 -0.69
N VAL A 269 -15.14 19.60 -0.80
CA VAL A 269 -16.11 20.33 0.02
C VAL A 269 -16.29 19.66 1.39
N ASN A 270 -16.65 18.38 1.40
CA ASN A 270 -17.11 17.70 2.62
C ASN A 270 -16.00 17.07 3.46
N THR A 271 -14.79 16.92 2.90
CA THR A 271 -13.62 16.40 3.64
C THR A 271 -12.61 17.50 3.92
N LEU A 272 -12.17 18.24 2.89
CA LEU A 272 -11.16 19.30 3.07
C LEU A 272 -11.75 20.65 3.48
N GLY A 273 -13.06 20.83 3.43
CA GLY A 273 -13.72 22.06 3.84
C GLY A 273 -13.55 23.23 2.86
N LYS A 274 -13.35 22.96 1.56
CA LYS A 274 -13.36 24.01 0.54
C LYS A 274 -14.74 24.67 0.51
N ALA A 275 -14.81 25.99 0.68
CA ALA A 275 -16.07 26.70 0.69
C ALA A 275 -16.87 26.46 -0.60
N PRO A 276 -18.17 26.10 -0.53
CA PRO A 276 -19.01 25.89 -1.70
C PRO A 276 -19.03 27.10 -2.65
N SER A 277 -18.97 28.33 -2.12
CA SER A 277 -18.86 29.56 -2.93
C SER A 277 -17.62 29.56 -3.84
N MET A 278 -16.48 29.03 -3.39
CA MET A 278 -15.29 28.91 -4.23
C MET A 278 -15.49 27.88 -5.35
N LEU A 279 -16.12 26.77 -5.05
CA LEU A 279 -16.44 25.74 -6.05
C LEU A 279 -17.46 26.28 -7.08
N PHE A 280 -18.47 27.00 -6.64
CA PHE A 280 -19.48 27.59 -7.54
C PHE A 280 -18.84 28.62 -8.49
N ALA A 281 -17.90 29.43 -8.00
CA ALA A 281 -17.17 30.37 -8.86
C ALA A 281 -16.37 29.66 -9.96
N GLU A 282 -15.86 28.45 -9.70
CA GLU A 282 -15.20 27.63 -10.72
C GLU A 282 -16.19 27.09 -11.77
N PHE A 283 -17.38 26.68 -11.37
CA PHE A 283 -18.46 26.28 -12.29
C PHE A 283 -18.94 27.43 -13.16
N GLU A 284 -18.97 28.64 -12.62
CA GLU A 284 -19.44 29.86 -13.29
C GLU A 284 -18.36 30.56 -14.11
N GLY A 285 -17.12 30.01 -14.13
CA GLY A 285 -15.98 30.60 -14.85
C GLY A 285 -15.53 31.97 -14.28
N LYS A 286 -15.91 32.26 -13.05
CA LYS A 286 -15.59 33.55 -12.38
C LYS A 286 -14.21 33.55 -11.73
N LYS A 287 -13.60 32.36 -11.52
CA LYS A 287 -12.25 32.26 -10.97
C LYS A 287 -11.25 32.63 -12.05
N LYS A 288 -10.59 33.77 -11.91
CA LYS A 288 -9.43 34.12 -12.74
C LYS A 288 -8.23 33.34 -12.22
N SER A 289 -7.50 32.71 -13.12
CA SER A 289 -6.22 32.09 -12.83
C SER A 289 -5.10 33.01 -13.34
N ASP A 290 -4.11 33.26 -12.50
CA ASP A 290 -2.90 33.96 -12.88
C ASP A 290 -1.87 33.00 -13.55
N LEU A 291 -2.26 31.71 -13.64
CA LEU A 291 -1.42 30.66 -14.26
C LEU A 291 -1.50 30.73 -15.77
N SER A 292 -0.37 30.45 -16.45
CA SER A 292 -0.23 30.56 -17.90
C SER A 292 -1.12 29.59 -18.68
N ALA A 293 -1.40 28.40 -18.15
CA ALA A 293 -2.24 27.39 -18.79
C ALA A 293 -3.56 27.13 -18.04
N GLY A 294 -3.52 27.02 -16.72
CA GLY A 294 -4.64 26.57 -15.92
C GLY A 294 -5.02 25.09 -16.15
N ASP A 295 -6.04 24.61 -15.42
CA ASP A 295 -6.55 23.23 -15.56
C ASP A 295 -8.03 23.17 -15.18
N VAL A 296 -8.67 22.03 -15.45
CA VAL A 296 -10.08 21.80 -15.13
C VAL A 296 -10.31 21.64 -13.62
N LYS A 297 -11.50 22.03 -13.16
CA LYS A 297 -11.83 22.05 -11.72
C LYS A 297 -11.63 20.71 -10.99
N TYR A 298 -11.83 19.59 -11.67
CA TYR A 298 -11.68 18.25 -11.09
C TYR A 298 -10.24 17.70 -11.11
N HIS A 299 -9.27 18.51 -11.56
CA HIS A 299 -7.82 18.22 -11.39
C HIS A 299 -7.20 19.03 -10.25
N MET A 300 -7.90 20.07 -9.77
CA MET A 300 -7.34 21.00 -8.79
C MET A 300 -7.12 20.33 -7.44
N GLY A 301 -5.97 20.63 -6.84
CA GLY A 301 -5.65 20.31 -5.46
C GLY A 301 -6.18 21.34 -4.49
N PHE A 302 -6.10 21.02 -3.21
CA PHE A 302 -6.48 21.90 -2.11
C PHE A 302 -5.79 21.45 -0.82
N SER A 303 -5.55 22.38 0.10
CA SER A 303 -5.11 22.05 1.46
C SER A 303 -5.81 22.89 2.50
N SER A 304 -5.98 22.32 3.67
CA SER A 304 -6.60 22.99 4.83
C SER A 304 -6.13 22.35 6.13
N ASP A 305 -6.20 23.10 7.21
CA ASP A 305 -6.01 22.60 8.56
C ASP A 305 -7.37 22.33 9.20
N VAL A 306 -7.57 21.11 9.72
CA VAL A 306 -8.84 20.69 10.29
C VAL A 306 -8.69 20.27 11.75
N SER A 307 -9.80 20.32 12.50
CA SER A 307 -9.86 19.82 13.86
C SER A 307 -10.14 18.33 13.88
N THR A 308 -9.35 17.57 14.65
CA THR A 308 -9.58 16.15 14.93
C THR A 308 -9.61 15.90 16.44
N PRO A 309 -10.09 14.73 16.91
CA PRO A 309 -10.04 14.39 18.32
C PRO A 309 -8.63 14.39 18.94
N GLY A 310 -7.59 14.25 18.13
CA GLY A 310 -6.20 14.30 18.58
C GLY A 310 -5.53 15.67 18.43
N GLY A 311 -6.25 16.66 17.90
CA GLY A 311 -5.74 18.00 17.64
C GLY A 311 -5.79 18.42 16.18
N PRO A 312 -5.12 19.51 15.80
CA PRO A 312 -5.04 19.96 14.42
C PRO A 312 -4.41 18.92 13.48
N CYS A 313 -4.97 18.79 12.29
CA CYS A 313 -4.43 17.93 11.23
C CYS A 313 -4.42 18.68 9.90
N HIS A 314 -3.28 18.69 9.21
CA HIS A 314 -3.17 19.28 7.88
C HIS A 314 -3.59 18.28 6.81
N LEU A 315 -4.57 18.65 6.00
CA LEU A 315 -5.05 17.84 4.87
C LEU A 315 -4.54 18.43 3.56
N THR A 316 -3.96 17.61 2.71
CA THR A 316 -3.53 18.00 1.36
C THR A 316 -4.15 17.05 0.34
N LEU A 317 -4.93 17.55 -0.60
CA LEU A 317 -5.33 16.83 -1.80
C LEU A 317 -4.38 17.21 -2.94
N ALA A 318 -3.64 16.24 -3.46
CA ALA A 318 -2.72 16.44 -4.56
C ALA A 318 -3.43 16.87 -5.85
N PHE A 319 -2.76 17.63 -6.70
CA PHE A 319 -3.22 17.87 -8.06
C PHE A 319 -3.14 16.57 -8.86
N ASN A 320 -4.02 16.42 -9.83
CA ASN A 320 -4.16 15.18 -10.59
C ASN A 320 -4.41 15.47 -12.08
N PRO A 321 -3.68 14.87 -13.03
CA PRO A 321 -4.04 14.93 -14.44
C PRO A 321 -5.18 13.96 -14.77
N SER A 322 -5.58 13.90 -16.05
CA SER A 322 -6.57 12.92 -16.52
C SER A 322 -6.06 11.46 -16.51
N HIS A 323 -4.76 11.26 -16.43
CA HIS A 323 -4.11 9.95 -16.39
C HIS A 323 -4.34 9.31 -15.03
N LEU A 324 -5.15 8.25 -15.00
CA LEU A 324 -5.54 7.60 -13.76
C LEU A 324 -4.36 6.91 -13.09
N GLU A 325 -4.32 6.96 -11.76
CA GLU A 325 -3.38 6.30 -10.85
C GLU A 325 -1.96 6.91 -10.81
N ILE A 326 -1.54 7.73 -11.79
CA ILE A 326 -0.19 8.30 -11.82
C ILE A 326 0.10 9.23 -10.63
N VAL A 327 -0.92 9.78 -9.98
CA VAL A 327 -0.78 10.61 -8.78
C VAL A 327 -0.36 9.80 -7.54
N ASN A 328 -0.55 8.49 -7.55
CA ASN A 328 -0.33 7.66 -6.37
C ASN A 328 1.12 7.68 -5.89
N PRO A 329 2.14 7.37 -6.71
CA PRO A 329 3.53 7.50 -6.29
C PRO A 329 3.94 8.95 -6.03
N VAL A 330 3.30 9.94 -6.65
CA VAL A 330 3.52 11.37 -6.31
C VAL A 330 3.13 11.66 -4.86
N VAL A 331 2.01 11.10 -4.40
CA VAL A 331 1.58 11.20 -2.99
C VAL A 331 2.60 10.54 -2.08
N GLU A 332 3.06 9.34 -2.42
CA GLU A 332 4.08 8.62 -1.62
C GLU A 332 5.37 9.44 -1.47
N GLY A 333 5.88 10.01 -2.56
CA GLY A 333 7.06 10.87 -2.54
C GLY A 333 6.87 12.13 -1.68
N SER A 334 5.72 12.78 -1.82
CA SER A 334 5.35 13.94 -1.01
C SER A 334 5.26 13.60 0.49
N VAL A 335 4.68 12.44 0.82
CA VAL A 335 4.59 11.93 2.20
C VAL A 335 5.98 11.62 2.74
N TYR A 336 6.81 10.92 1.98
CA TYR A 336 8.15 10.55 2.41
C TYR A 336 9.00 11.78 2.76
N ALA A 337 8.97 12.83 1.92
CA ALA A 337 9.66 14.10 2.21
C ALA A 337 9.14 14.77 3.50
N ARG A 338 7.82 14.71 3.74
CA ARG A 338 7.19 15.26 4.96
C ARG A 338 7.54 14.45 6.20
N GLN A 339 7.64 13.15 6.08
CA GLN A 339 8.05 12.23 7.15
C GLN A 339 9.50 12.45 7.55
N LEU A 340 10.41 12.59 6.59
CA LEU A 340 11.82 12.84 6.87
C LEU A 340 12.07 14.10 7.70
N ARG A 341 11.30 15.16 7.46
CA ARG A 341 11.38 16.40 8.27
C ARG A 341 10.99 16.19 9.74
N ARG A 342 10.22 15.14 10.05
CA ARG A 342 9.79 14.79 11.41
C ARG A 342 10.68 13.76 12.09
N GLY A 343 11.72 13.27 11.39
CA GLY A 343 12.61 12.23 11.91
C GLY A 343 11.88 10.92 12.17
N GLU A 344 12.20 10.26 13.27
CA GLU A 344 11.71 8.92 13.62
C GLU A 344 10.17 8.85 13.75
N GLU A 345 9.53 9.92 14.20
CA GLU A 345 8.07 9.97 14.34
C GLU A 345 7.34 10.15 13.01
N GLY A 346 8.03 10.49 11.93
CA GLY A 346 7.43 10.88 10.66
C GLY A 346 6.42 9.89 10.12
N LYS A 347 6.76 8.60 10.15
CA LYS A 347 5.87 7.53 9.66
C LYS A 347 4.57 7.38 10.47
N ALA A 348 4.58 7.78 11.74
CA ALA A 348 3.39 7.80 12.59
C ALA A 348 2.56 9.08 12.42
N LYS A 349 3.19 10.18 12.03
CA LYS A 349 2.59 11.52 11.96
C LYS A 349 1.98 11.86 10.61
N VAL A 350 2.51 11.32 9.51
CA VAL A 350 2.03 11.62 8.15
C VAL A 350 1.44 10.37 7.53
N LEU A 351 0.16 10.45 7.15
CA LEU A 351 -0.62 9.35 6.57
C LEU A 351 -0.87 9.59 5.08
N PRO A 352 -0.36 8.74 4.18
CA PRO A 352 -0.80 8.71 2.79
C PRO A 352 -2.17 8.03 2.69
N VAL A 353 -3.06 8.64 1.89
CA VAL A 353 -4.37 8.08 1.52
C VAL A 353 -4.52 8.13 0.01
N VAL A 354 -4.77 7.00 -0.61
CA VAL A 354 -4.97 6.93 -2.06
C VAL A 354 -6.35 6.34 -2.37
N ILE A 355 -7.14 7.09 -3.15
CA ILE A 355 -8.51 6.71 -3.52
C ILE A 355 -8.54 6.30 -4.99
N HIS A 356 -8.88 5.05 -5.24
CA HIS A 356 -8.86 4.39 -6.54
C HIS A 356 -10.26 4.17 -7.12
N GLY A 357 -10.32 4.03 -8.45
CA GLY A 357 -11.42 3.35 -9.12
C GLY A 357 -11.09 1.86 -9.33
N ASP A 358 -12.09 0.99 -9.28
CA ASP A 358 -11.93 -0.47 -9.35
C ASP A 358 -11.20 -0.98 -10.60
N SER A 359 -11.49 -0.43 -11.76
CA SER A 359 -10.80 -0.85 -12.99
C SER A 359 -9.43 -0.22 -13.14
N ALA A 360 -9.24 1.01 -12.67
CA ALA A 360 -7.97 1.70 -12.77
C ALA A 360 -6.93 1.08 -11.84
N VAL A 361 -7.31 0.74 -10.60
CA VAL A 361 -6.39 0.14 -9.63
C VAL A 361 -5.81 -1.18 -10.13
N ALA A 362 -6.64 -2.01 -10.77
CA ALA A 362 -6.21 -3.29 -11.31
C ALA A 362 -5.45 -3.18 -12.65
N GLY A 363 -5.79 -2.18 -13.46
CA GLY A 363 -5.34 -2.09 -14.85
C GLY A 363 -4.11 -1.21 -15.10
N GLN A 364 -3.80 -0.28 -14.20
CA GLN A 364 -2.67 0.65 -14.38
C GLN A 364 -1.41 0.11 -13.70
N GLY A 365 -0.38 -0.20 -14.49
CA GLY A 365 0.87 -0.83 -14.05
C GLY A 365 1.64 -0.03 -12.99
N VAL A 366 1.48 1.29 -12.95
CA VAL A 366 2.11 2.15 -11.95
C VAL A 366 1.77 1.75 -10.51
N ASN A 367 0.61 1.15 -10.28
CA ASN A 367 0.24 0.65 -8.95
C ASN A 367 1.09 -0.55 -8.52
N GLN A 368 1.36 -1.50 -9.44
CA GLN A 368 2.25 -2.63 -9.16
C GLN A 368 3.68 -2.15 -8.93
N GLU A 369 4.16 -1.17 -9.68
CA GLU A 369 5.46 -0.55 -9.46
C GLU A 369 5.54 0.12 -8.08
N MET A 370 4.53 0.90 -7.70
CA MET A 370 4.43 1.55 -6.39
C MET A 370 4.42 0.53 -5.25
N LEU A 371 3.62 -0.53 -5.36
CA LEU A 371 3.56 -1.59 -4.35
C LEU A 371 4.90 -2.35 -4.22
N ASN A 372 5.66 -2.47 -5.30
CA ASN A 372 6.97 -3.11 -5.28
C ASN A 372 7.99 -2.33 -4.44
N PHE A 373 7.90 -1.02 -4.35
CA PHE A 373 8.79 -0.22 -3.50
C PHE A 373 8.22 0.16 -2.12
N ALA A 374 6.95 -0.13 -1.83
CA ALA A 374 6.22 0.37 -0.65
C ALA A 374 6.92 0.10 0.70
N GLN A 375 7.71 -0.97 0.80
CA GLN A 375 8.46 -1.33 2.02
C GLN A 375 9.99 -1.20 1.85
N THR A 376 10.48 -0.65 0.73
CA THR A 376 11.91 -0.47 0.50
C THR A 376 12.47 0.74 1.23
N ARG A 377 13.78 0.73 1.51
CA ARG A 377 14.44 1.76 2.34
C ARG A 377 14.32 3.19 1.81
N GLY A 378 14.35 3.35 0.49
CA GLY A 378 14.36 4.66 -0.18
C GLY A 378 12.98 5.25 -0.41
N TYR A 379 11.91 4.47 -0.22
CA TYR A 379 10.56 4.82 -0.66
C TYR A 379 9.46 4.53 0.37
N GLY A 380 9.71 3.64 1.33
CA GLY A 380 8.70 3.16 2.29
C GLY A 380 8.18 4.25 3.22
N THR A 381 6.89 4.59 3.09
CA THR A 381 6.18 5.59 3.88
C THR A 381 5.55 5.07 5.16
N GLY A 382 5.79 3.79 5.48
CA GLY A 382 5.13 3.14 6.62
C GLY A 382 3.67 2.81 6.33
N GLY A 383 3.37 2.46 5.10
CA GLY A 383 2.07 2.00 4.61
C GLY A 383 1.11 3.10 4.24
N THR A 384 0.31 2.81 3.25
CA THR A 384 -0.73 3.65 2.65
C THR A 384 -2.11 3.10 2.95
N LEU A 385 -3.05 3.98 3.27
CA LEU A 385 -4.46 3.64 3.29
C LEU A 385 -5.00 3.74 1.86
N HIS A 386 -5.27 2.60 1.24
CA HIS A 386 -5.91 2.51 -0.06
C HIS A 386 -7.41 2.38 0.09
N ILE A 387 -8.17 3.26 -0.55
CA ILE A 387 -9.64 3.19 -0.58
C ILE A 387 -10.07 3.00 -2.03
N VAL A 388 -10.74 1.89 -2.33
CA VAL A 388 -11.28 1.64 -3.66
C VAL A 388 -12.76 2.00 -3.69
N VAL A 389 -13.13 2.95 -4.54
CA VAL A 389 -14.53 3.23 -4.86
C VAL A 389 -14.95 2.26 -5.96
N ASN A 390 -15.34 1.06 -5.55
CA ASN A 390 -15.66 -0.06 -6.43
C ASN A 390 -17.10 0.05 -6.91
N ASN A 391 -17.31 0.79 -7.99
CA ASN A 391 -18.63 0.93 -8.59
C ASN A 391 -19.01 -0.22 -9.54
N GLN A 392 -18.20 -1.25 -9.63
CA GLN A 392 -18.45 -2.52 -10.32
C GLN A 392 -18.65 -2.38 -11.83
N ILE A 393 -18.08 -1.32 -12.42
CA ILE A 393 -18.15 -1.07 -13.86
C ILE A 393 -16.86 -0.41 -14.33
N GLY A 394 -16.14 -1.06 -15.27
CA GLY A 394 -14.94 -0.54 -15.87
C GLY A 394 -15.23 0.49 -16.96
N PHE A 395 -15.21 1.78 -16.66
CA PHE A 395 -15.48 2.84 -17.62
C PHE A 395 -16.85 2.66 -18.30
N THR A 396 -16.90 2.07 -19.51
CA THR A 396 -18.11 1.69 -20.27
C THR A 396 -18.10 0.22 -20.68
N THR A 397 -17.21 -0.61 -20.11
CA THR A 397 -17.12 -2.04 -20.42
C THR A 397 -18.43 -2.74 -20.12
N SER A 398 -19.04 -3.35 -21.11
CA SER A 398 -20.38 -3.95 -21.02
C SER A 398 -20.37 -5.37 -20.47
N ASP A 399 -19.30 -6.14 -20.71
CA ASP A 399 -19.18 -7.53 -20.27
C ASP A 399 -18.20 -7.65 -19.09
N PRO A 400 -18.63 -8.18 -17.93
CA PRO A 400 -17.75 -8.36 -16.77
C PRO A 400 -16.52 -9.24 -17.02
N ARG A 401 -16.56 -10.12 -18.02
CA ARG A 401 -15.42 -10.97 -18.38
C ARG A 401 -14.26 -10.19 -19.01
N ASP A 402 -14.50 -8.96 -19.45
CA ASP A 402 -13.52 -8.09 -20.07
C ASP A 402 -12.83 -7.14 -19.05
N TYR A 403 -13.17 -7.22 -17.75
CA TYR A 403 -12.62 -6.31 -16.73
C TYR A 403 -11.23 -6.72 -16.27
N ARG A 404 -11.08 -7.96 -15.85
CA ARG A 404 -9.87 -8.51 -15.22
C ARG A 404 -9.93 -10.04 -15.14
N SER A 405 -8.77 -10.66 -14.94
CA SER A 405 -8.66 -12.11 -14.78
C SER A 405 -9.01 -12.59 -13.37
N GLY A 406 -8.70 -11.80 -12.33
CA GLY A 406 -8.97 -12.13 -10.93
C GLY A 406 -10.40 -11.85 -10.48
N HIS A 407 -10.77 -12.36 -9.31
CA HIS A 407 -12.08 -12.11 -8.69
C HIS A 407 -12.24 -10.66 -8.24
N TYR A 408 -11.18 -10.08 -7.65
CA TYR A 408 -11.21 -8.75 -7.06
C TYR A 408 -10.23 -7.81 -7.76
N CYS A 409 -10.63 -6.56 -7.92
CA CYS A 409 -9.72 -5.51 -8.41
C CYS A 409 -8.55 -5.26 -7.46
N THR A 410 -8.69 -5.69 -6.22
CA THR A 410 -7.72 -5.52 -5.13
C THR A 410 -6.69 -6.65 -5.05
N ASP A 411 -6.74 -7.66 -5.94
CA ASP A 411 -5.79 -8.78 -5.90
C ASP A 411 -4.32 -8.35 -6.02
N ILE A 412 -4.02 -7.20 -6.63
CA ILE A 412 -2.67 -6.65 -6.74
C ILE A 412 -2.02 -6.33 -5.39
N PHE A 413 -2.82 -5.95 -4.39
CA PHE A 413 -2.29 -5.58 -3.07
C PHE A 413 -1.76 -6.77 -2.26
N LYS A 414 -2.08 -7.99 -2.69
CA LYS A 414 -1.54 -9.22 -2.10
C LYS A 414 -0.02 -9.34 -2.29
N MET A 415 0.55 -8.71 -3.31
CA MET A 415 2.00 -8.68 -3.52
C MET A 415 2.75 -7.88 -2.44
N ALA A 416 2.07 -6.95 -1.77
CA ALA A 416 2.62 -6.17 -0.66
C ALA A 416 2.18 -6.70 0.72
N ASP A 417 1.60 -7.89 0.79
CA ASP A 417 1.11 -8.50 2.06
C ASP A 417 0.06 -7.61 2.78
N ALA A 418 -0.67 -6.76 2.05
CA ALA A 418 -1.63 -5.82 2.59
C ALA A 418 -2.98 -6.49 2.87
N PRO A 419 -3.59 -6.38 4.06
CA PRO A 419 -4.93 -6.88 4.30
C PRO A 419 -5.97 -6.08 3.51
N ILE A 420 -7.01 -6.76 3.04
CA ILE A 420 -8.06 -6.20 2.21
C ILE A 420 -9.41 -6.36 2.91
N PHE A 421 -10.06 -5.23 3.18
CA PHE A 421 -11.42 -5.18 3.69
C PHE A 421 -12.38 -4.84 2.55
N HIS A 422 -13.25 -5.78 2.18
CA HIS A 422 -14.36 -5.50 1.27
C HIS A 422 -15.59 -5.15 2.09
N VAL A 423 -16.29 -4.10 1.72
CA VAL A 423 -17.47 -3.65 2.47
C VAL A 423 -18.57 -3.19 1.54
N ASN A 424 -19.80 -3.54 1.90
CA ASN A 424 -21.00 -3.04 1.21
C ASN A 424 -21.16 -1.55 1.48
N GLY A 425 -21.13 -0.73 0.41
CA GLY A 425 -21.26 0.73 0.51
C GLY A 425 -22.60 1.21 1.09
N ASP A 426 -23.63 0.37 1.11
CA ASP A 426 -24.92 0.67 1.72
C ASP A 426 -24.97 0.46 3.24
N ASP A 427 -23.88 -0.08 3.83
CA ASP A 427 -23.73 -0.19 5.28
C ASP A 427 -22.67 0.79 5.81
N PRO A 428 -23.03 2.06 6.10
CA PRO A 428 -22.08 3.07 6.54
C PRO A 428 -21.46 2.76 7.91
N GLU A 429 -22.13 1.97 8.75
CA GLU A 429 -21.58 1.53 10.04
C GLU A 429 -20.42 0.53 9.79
N ALA A 430 -20.61 -0.39 8.87
CA ALA A 430 -19.55 -1.31 8.45
C ALA A 430 -18.39 -0.59 7.75
N VAL A 431 -18.68 0.39 6.88
CA VAL A 431 -17.65 1.21 6.23
C VAL A 431 -16.80 1.95 7.27
N ALA A 432 -17.43 2.56 8.27
CA ALA A 432 -16.69 3.23 9.34
C ALA A 432 -15.85 2.24 10.15
N LEU A 433 -16.37 1.05 10.49
CA LEU A 433 -15.63 0.01 11.20
C LEU A 433 -14.38 -0.42 10.44
N VAL A 434 -14.52 -0.82 9.18
CA VAL A 434 -13.35 -1.34 8.41
C VAL A 434 -12.33 -0.24 8.15
N THR A 435 -12.76 1.00 7.99
CA THR A 435 -11.85 2.15 7.88
C THR A 435 -11.09 2.40 9.17
N GLN A 436 -11.77 2.33 10.32
CA GLN A 436 -11.11 2.40 11.62
C GLN A 436 -10.04 1.31 11.76
N LEU A 437 -10.39 0.05 11.49
CA LEU A 437 -9.47 -1.08 11.57
C LEU A 437 -8.30 -0.93 10.61
N ALA A 438 -8.54 -0.42 9.41
CA ALA A 438 -7.51 -0.16 8.42
C ALA A 438 -6.48 0.90 8.92
N VAL A 439 -6.95 2.02 9.46
CA VAL A 439 -6.07 3.05 10.01
C VAL A 439 -5.30 2.52 11.23
N GLU A 440 -5.96 1.78 12.12
CA GLU A 440 -5.32 1.15 13.28
C GLU A 440 -4.24 0.16 12.84
N PHE A 441 -4.52 -0.70 11.85
CA PHE A 441 -3.56 -1.65 11.29
C PHE A 441 -2.33 -0.94 10.72
N ARG A 442 -2.54 0.08 9.86
CA ARG A 442 -1.47 0.89 9.29
C ARG A 442 -0.61 1.55 10.37
N GLN A 443 -1.24 2.10 11.41
CA GLN A 443 -0.52 2.76 12.49
C GLN A 443 0.24 1.78 13.39
N GLU A 444 -0.21 0.56 13.55
CA GLU A 444 0.47 -0.47 14.32
C GLU A 444 1.64 -1.08 13.53
N PHE A 445 1.37 -1.58 12.31
CA PHE A 445 2.32 -2.40 11.56
C PHE A 445 3.12 -1.63 10.52
N LYS A 446 2.76 -0.39 10.23
CA LYS A 446 3.44 0.45 9.20
C LYS A 446 3.44 -0.22 7.82
N LYS A 447 2.35 -0.86 7.46
CA LYS A 447 2.10 -1.53 6.18
C LYS A 447 0.87 -0.97 5.46
N ASP A 448 0.81 -1.21 4.17
CA ASP A 448 -0.34 -0.88 3.34
C ASP A 448 -1.58 -1.65 3.79
N VAL A 449 -2.73 -1.05 3.58
CA VAL A 449 -4.04 -1.63 3.92
C VAL A 449 -5.09 -1.13 2.95
N VAL A 450 -6.05 -1.97 2.62
CA VAL A 450 -7.05 -1.68 1.60
C VAL A 450 -8.47 -1.73 2.17
N VAL A 451 -9.27 -0.71 1.83
CA VAL A 451 -10.73 -0.68 2.05
C VAL A 451 -11.41 -0.61 0.68
N ASP A 452 -12.03 -1.70 0.26
CA ASP A 452 -12.78 -1.82 -0.99
C ASP A 452 -14.27 -1.57 -0.72
N ILE A 453 -14.74 -0.36 -1.02
CA ILE A 453 -16.13 0.03 -0.85
C ILE A 453 -16.90 -0.38 -2.10
N VAL A 454 -17.58 -1.53 -2.01
CA VAL A 454 -18.39 -2.04 -3.11
C VAL A 454 -19.69 -1.23 -3.19
N CYS A 455 -19.85 -0.50 -4.27
CA CYS A 455 -20.92 0.45 -4.46
C CYS A 455 -21.44 0.43 -5.91
N PHE A 456 -22.10 1.46 -6.37
CA PHE A 456 -22.51 1.61 -7.75
C PHE A 456 -22.29 3.05 -8.23
N ARG A 457 -22.37 3.27 -9.53
CA ARG A 457 -22.29 4.57 -10.18
C ARG A 457 -23.67 4.95 -10.68
N LYS A 458 -24.30 5.97 -10.08
CA LYS A 458 -25.69 6.33 -10.39
C LYS A 458 -25.86 6.95 -11.76
N LEU A 459 -24.94 7.83 -12.17
CA LEU A 459 -24.92 8.46 -13.49
C LEU A 459 -23.97 7.71 -14.44
N GLY A 460 -23.80 8.16 -15.67
CA GLY A 460 -22.83 7.63 -16.60
C GLY A 460 -21.37 7.82 -16.16
N HIS A 461 -20.43 7.55 -17.06
CA HIS A 461 -19.01 7.80 -16.78
C HIS A 461 -18.79 9.28 -16.39
N ASN A 462 -19.49 10.18 -17.07
CA ASN A 462 -19.68 11.58 -16.68
C ASN A 462 -21.15 11.96 -16.91
N GLU A 463 -21.53 13.21 -16.62
CA GLU A 463 -22.91 13.69 -16.67
C GLU A 463 -23.49 13.85 -18.08
N GLN A 464 -22.68 13.65 -19.11
CA GLN A 464 -23.11 13.69 -20.53
C GLN A 464 -23.24 12.28 -21.13
N ASP A 465 -22.88 11.23 -20.37
CA ASP A 465 -22.90 9.84 -20.82
C ASP A 465 -24.26 9.19 -20.46
N GLU A 466 -24.81 8.39 -21.40
CA GLU A 466 -26.03 7.60 -21.19
C GLU A 466 -25.67 6.13 -20.91
N PRO A 467 -25.61 5.73 -19.64
CA PRO A 467 -25.07 4.42 -19.26
C PRO A 467 -25.98 3.24 -19.63
N MET A 468 -27.27 3.47 -19.89
CA MET A 468 -28.18 2.40 -20.29
C MET A 468 -27.83 1.80 -21.67
N VAL A 469 -27.08 2.54 -22.48
CA VAL A 469 -26.63 2.05 -23.80
C VAL A 469 -25.73 0.82 -23.66
N THR A 470 -24.87 0.78 -22.64
CA THR A 470 -23.89 -0.31 -22.41
C THR A 470 -24.25 -1.22 -21.24
N GLN A 471 -25.01 -0.73 -20.25
CA GLN A 471 -25.30 -1.42 -18.98
C GLN A 471 -26.80 -1.43 -18.62
N PRO A 472 -27.71 -1.90 -19.52
CA PRO A 472 -29.15 -1.78 -19.30
C PRO A 472 -29.63 -2.57 -18.07
N LEU A 473 -29.07 -3.75 -17.79
CA LEU A 473 -29.47 -4.59 -16.64
C LEU A 473 -29.09 -3.92 -15.31
N MET A 474 -27.87 -3.41 -15.22
CA MET A 474 -27.37 -2.76 -14.02
C MET A 474 -28.14 -1.48 -13.72
N TYR A 475 -28.35 -0.62 -14.73
CA TYR A 475 -29.01 0.67 -14.54
C TYR A 475 -30.51 0.58 -14.30
N LYS A 476 -31.18 -0.50 -14.73
CA LYS A 476 -32.54 -0.82 -14.27
C LYS A 476 -32.62 -1.05 -12.77
N LYS A 477 -31.63 -1.73 -12.19
CA LYS A 477 -31.54 -1.94 -10.73
C LYS A 477 -31.17 -0.63 -10.01
N ILE A 478 -30.22 0.13 -10.54
CA ILE A 478 -29.80 1.43 -9.99
C ILE A 478 -30.98 2.40 -9.94
N ALA A 479 -31.83 2.44 -10.98
CA ALA A 479 -33.01 3.30 -11.01
C ALA A 479 -34.03 2.99 -9.91
N GLN A 480 -34.06 1.75 -9.41
CA GLN A 480 -34.94 1.30 -8.33
C GLN A 480 -34.31 1.44 -6.95
N HIS A 481 -33.02 1.73 -6.89
CA HIS A 481 -32.27 1.82 -5.63
C HIS A 481 -32.56 3.16 -4.93
N PRO A 482 -32.98 3.16 -3.65
CA PRO A 482 -33.40 4.39 -2.95
C PRO A 482 -32.23 5.34 -2.61
N GLY A 483 -31.00 4.84 -2.66
CA GLY A 483 -29.78 5.52 -2.21
C GLY A 483 -29.42 5.21 -0.77
N THR A 484 -28.10 5.13 -0.52
CA THR A 484 -27.52 4.74 0.77
C THR A 484 -28.00 5.62 1.94
N ARG A 485 -28.01 6.95 1.74
CA ARG A 485 -28.52 7.90 2.73
C ARG A 485 -29.95 7.57 3.17
N LYS A 486 -30.84 7.28 2.19
CA LYS A 486 -32.24 6.96 2.51
C LYS A 486 -32.36 5.65 3.26
N LEU A 487 -31.67 4.59 2.82
CA LEU A 487 -31.67 3.29 3.51
C LEU A 487 -31.21 3.44 4.96
N TYR A 488 -30.14 4.20 5.17
CA TYR A 488 -29.61 4.40 6.52
C TYR A 488 -30.52 5.31 7.37
N GLY A 489 -31.08 6.36 6.80
CA GLY A 489 -32.07 7.22 7.47
C GLY A 489 -33.30 6.43 7.93
N ASP A 490 -33.88 5.60 7.06
CA ASP A 490 -35.00 4.73 7.38
C ASP A 490 -34.65 3.73 8.52
N LYS A 491 -33.43 3.17 8.52
CA LYS A 491 -32.90 2.32 9.61
C LYS A 491 -32.88 3.09 10.93
N LEU A 492 -32.33 4.32 10.95
CA LEU A 492 -32.23 5.11 12.18
C LEU A 492 -33.59 5.55 12.75
N ILE A 493 -34.58 5.80 11.88
CA ILE A 493 -35.96 6.04 12.30
C ILE A 493 -36.54 4.77 12.94
N ALA A 494 -36.38 3.61 12.30
CA ALA A 494 -36.85 2.33 12.83
C ALA A 494 -36.22 1.95 14.17
N GLU A 495 -34.94 2.32 14.38
CA GLU A 495 -34.23 2.13 15.64
C GLU A 495 -34.57 3.18 16.71
N GLY A 496 -35.40 4.20 16.39
CA GLY A 496 -35.76 5.29 17.30
C GLY A 496 -34.65 6.29 17.58
N VAL A 497 -33.59 6.30 16.76
CA VAL A 497 -32.46 7.24 16.87
C VAL A 497 -32.86 8.62 16.34
N LEU A 498 -33.75 8.66 15.35
CA LEU A 498 -34.24 9.88 14.72
C LEU A 498 -35.77 9.91 14.67
N ALA A 499 -36.34 11.13 14.69
CA ALA A 499 -37.74 11.35 14.34
C ALA A 499 -37.99 11.09 12.84
N ALA A 500 -39.22 10.82 12.45
CA ALA A 500 -39.58 10.48 11.08
C ALA A 500 -39.22 11.54 10.05
N ASP A 501 -39.22 12.81 10.42
CA ASP A 501 -38.85 13.97 9.59
C ASP A 501 -37.38 14.37 9.71
N GLY A 502 -36.60 13.72 10.60
CA GLY A 502 -35.21 14.05 10.90
C GLY A 502 -34.30 14.06 9.66
N PRO A 503 -34.30 13.01 8.82
CA PRO A 503 -33.47 12.98 7.62
C PRO A 503 -33.82 14.10 6.61
N ASP A 504 -35.09 14.48 6.48
CA ASP A 504 -35.51 15.56 5.57
C ASP A 504 -35.10 16.94 6.11
N GLN A 505 -35.13 17.11 7.44
CA GLN A 505 -34.64 18.34 8.09
C GLN A 505 -33.12 18.48 7.85
N MET A 506 -32.32 17.43 7.95
CA MET A 506 -30.88 17.46 7.65
C MET A 506 -30.59 17.88 6.19
N ILE A 507 -31.37 17.37 5.22
CA ILE A 507 -31.25 17.75 3.81
C ILE A 507 -31.53 19.24 3.64
N LYS A 508 -32.64 19.72 4.23
CA LYS A 508 -33.08 21.12 4.12
C LYS A 508 -32.00 22.05 4.69
N GLU A 509 -31.50 21.75 5.88
CA GLU A 509 -30.48 22.53 6.55
C GLU A 509 -29.19 22.59 5.73
N TYR A 510 -28.69 21.45 5.24
CA TYR A 510 -27.50 21.40 4.41
C TYR A 510 -27.67 22.21 3.12
N ARG A 511 -28.83 22.13 2.48
CA ARG A 511 -29.15 22.88 1.26
C ARG A 511 -29.22 24.39 1.50
N GLU A 512 -29.77 24.86 2.64
CA GLU A 512 -29.79 26.26 3.01
C GLU A 512 -28.39 26.85 3.16
N HIS A 513 -27.42 26.04 3.66
CA HIS A 513 -26.02 26.45 3.71
C HIS A 513 -25.37 26.49 2.32
N LEU A 514 -25.65 25.53 1.45
CA LEU A 514 -25.18 25.57 0.06
C LEU A 514 -25.70 26.80 -0.69
N ASP A 515 -26.95 27.19 -0.48
CA ASP A 515 -27.54 28.39 -1.08
C ASP A 515 -26.83 29.69 -0.66
N LYS A 516 -26.26 29.70 0.57
CA LYS A 516 -25.42 30.79 1.04
C LYS A 516 -23.96 30.65 0.60
N GLY A 517 -23.57 29.55 -0.02
CA GLY A 517 -22.18 29.22 -0.37
C GLY A 517 -21.28 28.87 0.82
N GLU A 518 -21.87 28.38 1.90
CA GLU A 518 -21.25 28.07 3.17
C GLU A 518 -21.22 26.55 3.44
N LEU A 519 -20.35 26.13 4.35
CA LEU A 519 -20.32 24.76 4.87
C LEU A 519 -21.19 24.65 6.12
N LEU A 520 -22.08 23.66 6.19
CA LEU A 520 -22.82 23.34 7.42
C LEU A 520 -21.86 22.71 8.45
N TYR A 521 -21.06 21.74 8.01
CA TYR A 521 -20.07 21.06 8.86
C TYR A 521 -18.68 21.50 8.45
N ASN A 522 -18.20 22.60 9.09
CA ASN A 522 -16.90 23.16 8.76
C ASN A 522 -15.83 22.69 9.76
N PRO A 523 -14.95 21.74 9.42
CA PRO A 523 -13.87 21.30 10.27
C PRO A 523 -12.67 22.25 10.27
N VAL A 524 -12.64 23.24 9.37
CA VAL A 524 -11.45 24.06 9.08
C VAL A 524 -11.13 24.99 10.26
N LEU A 525 -9.88 24.98 10.67
CA LEU A 525 -9.31 25.85 11.71
C LEU A 525 -8.87 27.18 11.09
N ALA A 526 -9.73 28.19 11.16
CA ALA A 526 -9.42 29.50 10.61
C ALA A 526 -8.19 30.12 11.30
N GLY A 527 -7.22 30.58 10.50
CA GLY A 527 -6.01 31.26 10.98
C GLY A 527 -4.96 30.35 11.61
N TYR A 528 -5.18 29.04 11.67
CA TYR A 528 -4.14 28.09 12.08
C TYR A 528 -3.10 27.93 10.96
N LYS A 529 -1.83 27.80 11.34
CA LYS A 529 -0.74 27.49 10.42
C LYS A 529 0.02 26.29 10.99
N HIS A 530 0.03 25.22 10.23
CA HIS A 530 0.71 23.99 10.65
C HIS A 530 2.21 24.24 10.83
N PRO A 531 2.83 23.78 11.95
CA PRO A 531 4.23 24.11 12.28
C PRO A 531 5.25 23.58 11.25
N ASN A 532 4.90 22.53 10.51
CA ASN A 532 5.75 21.95 9.48
C ASN A 532 5.51 22.51 8.06
N THR A 533 4.82 23.66 7.96
CA THR A 533 4.63 24.37 6.68
C THR A 533 5.98 24.86 6.16
N ILE A 534 6.28 24.56 4.89
CA ILE A 534 7.50 25.02 4.22
C ILE A 534 7.28 26.38 3.57
N ASP A 535 8.24 27.27 3.73
CA ASP A 535 8.30 28.55 3.02
C ASP A 535 8.94 28.34 1.64
N TRP A 536 8.14 28.49 0.59
CA TRP A 536 8.57 28.44 -0.80
C TRP A 536 9.02 29.79 -1.36
N SER A 537 8.74 30.90 -0.66
CA SER A 537 8.98 32.25 -1.18
C SER A 537 10.43 32.48 -1.66
N PRO A 538 11.48 31.96 -1.00
CA PRO A 538 12.85 32.16 -1.49
C PRO A 538 13.13 31.54 -2.87
N PHE A 539 12.35 30.50 -3.25
CA PHE A 539 12.54 29.74 -4.49
C PHE A 539 11.65 30.24 -5.64
N LEU A 540 10.73 31.15 -5.39
CA LEU A 540 9.78 31.67 -6.37
C LEU A 540 10.07 33.11 -6.81
N THR A 541 11.12 33.73 -6.29
CA THR A 541 11.42 35.14 -6.48
C THR A 541 12.26 35.44 -7.72
N LYS A 542 12.91 34.42 -8.32
CA LYS A 542 13.83 34.59 -9.45
C LYS A 542 13.36 33.83 -10.68
N GLY A 543 13.50 34.44 -11.84
CA GLY A 543 13.31 33.77 -13.10
C GLY A 543 14.51 32.83 -13.44
N TYR A 544 14.26 31.73 -14.11
CA TYR A 544 15.29 30.74 -14.52
C TYR A 544 16.32 31.31 -15.53
N ILE A 545 16.04 32.46 -16.10
CA ILE A 545 16.97 33.17 -17.02
C ILE A 545 17.99 34.06 -16.31
N GLU A 546 17.85 34.25 -14.97
CA GLU A 546 18.79 35.03 -14.20
C GLU A 546 20.09 34.26 -13.95
N ASN A 547 21.23 34.94 -14.14
CA ASN A 547 22.53 34.34 -13.85
C ASN A 547 22.66 34.06 -12.33
N CYS A 548 23.12 32.85 -12.03
CA CYS A 548 23.46 32.46 -10.68
C CYS A 548 24.98 32.19 -10.60
N ASP A 549 25.64 32.75 -9.59
CA ASP A 549 27.03 32.43 -9.30
C ASP A 549 27.10 31.05 -8.62
N THR A 550 27.60 30.05 -9.36
CA THR A 550 27.78 28.67 -8.90
C THR A 550 29.24 28.34 -8.55
N THR A 551 30.12 29.37 -8.47
CA THR A 551 31.54 29.16 -8.17
C THR A 551 31.75 28.68 -6.75
N VAL A 552 32.69 27.76 -6.56
CA VAL A 552 33.15 27.27 -5.24
C VAL A 552 34.64 27.56 -5.10
N PRO A 553 35.11 28.14 -3.99
CA PRO A 553 36.55 28.42 -3.81
C PRO A 553 37.42 27.18 -3.94
N LEU A 554 38.54 27.28 -4.63
CA LEU A 554 39.44 26.15 -4.89
C LEU A 554 39.88 25.41 -3.63
N LYS A 555 40.16 26.14 -2.54
CA LYS A 555 40.51 25.52 -1.24
C LYS A 555 39.41 24.66 -0.68
N GLU A 556 38.16 25.05 -0.90
CA GLU A 556 37.00 24.27 -0.46
C GLU A 556 36.83 23.02 -1.31
N LEU A 557 36.99 23.14 -2.64
CA LEU A 557 36.98 21.96 -3.54
C LEU A 557 38.07 20.95 -3.16
N GLN A 558 39.28 21.42 -2.83
CA GLN A 558 40.39 20.57 -2.39
C GLN A 558 40.05 19.88 -1.05
N ARG A 559 39.49 20.61 -0.09
CA ARG A 559 39.05 20.04 1.19
C ARG A 559 37.97 18.96 1.00
N LEU A 560 36.98 19.26 0.19
CA LEU A 560 35.90 18.30 -0.12
C LEU A 560 36.43 17.08 -0.85
N SER A 561 37.33 17.26 -1.83
CA SER A 561 37.99 16.16 -2.53
C SER A 561 38.72 15.22 -1.57
N GLN A 562 39.47 15.77 -0.61
CA GLN A 562 40.14 14.97 0.40
C GLN A 562 39.14 14.14 1.24
N ARG A 563 38.01 14.74 1.61
CA ARG A 563 36.96 14.03 2.37
C ARG A 563 36.32 12.93 1.54
N LEU A 564 36.05 13.17 0.25
CA LEU A 564 35.44 12.20 -0.66
C LEU A 564 36.35 10.97 -0.92
N THR A 565 37.67 11.11 -0.71
CA THR A 565 38.66 10.05 -0.95
C THR A 565 39.25 9.48 0.35
N THR A 566 38.69 9.83 1.51
CA THR A 566 39.09 9.30 2.82
C THR A 566 38.11 8.21 3.24
N PHE A 567 38.62 7.04 3.60
CA PHE A 567 37.83 5.88 4.01
C PHE A 567 38.11 5.53 5.49
N PRO A 568 37.19 4.82 6.17
CA PRO A 568 37.41 4.30 7.50
C PRO A 568 38.67 3.39 7.57
N GLU A 569 39.30 3.33 8.74
CA GLU A 569 40.40 2.44 8.97
C GLU A 569 40.00 0.97 8.73
N GLY A 570 40.83 0.21 8.03
CA GLY A 570 40.56 -1.19 7.70
C GLY A 570 39.55 -1.42 6.56
N PHE A 571 38.97 -0.37 5.95
CA PHE A 571 38.02 -0.51 4.86
C PHE A 571 38.71 -1.01 3.57
N ALA A 572 38.35 -2.19 3.09
CA ALA A 572 38.97 -2.83 1.94
C ALA A 572 38.21 -2.50 0.65
N LEU A 573 38.82 -1.72 -0.24
CA LEU A 573 38.26 -1.42 -1.55
C LEU A 573 38.58 -2.50 -2.58
N HIS A 574 37.62 -2.83 -3.45
CA HIS A 574 37.90 -3.60 -4.66
C HIS A 574 38.93 -2.89 -5.55
N SER A 575 39.84 -3.62 -6.17
CA SER A 575 40.99 -3.06 -6.91
C SER A 575 40.64 -2.00 -7.95
N ARG A 576 39.56 -2.20 -8.73
CA ARG A 576 39.08 -1.22 -9.71
C ARG A 576 38.56 0.06 -9.04
N VAL A 577 37.84 -0.09 -7.92
CA VAL A 577 37.27 1.05 -7.17
C VAL A 577 38.39 1.82 -6.44
N LYS A 578 39.41 1.11 -5.95
CA LYS A 578 40.61 1.72 -5.36
C LYS A 578 41.30 2.65 -6.36
N LYS A 579 41.44 2.22 -7.63
CA LYS A 579 42.03 3.05 -8.69
C LYS A 579 41.23 4.33 -8.92
N ILE A 580 39.88 4.27 -8.92
CA ILE A 580 39.03 5.44 -9.05
C ILE A 580 39.25 6.41 -7.86
N ALA A 581 39.33 5.90 -6.65
CA ALA A 581 39.57 6.71 -5.46
C ALA A 581 40.95 7.39 -5.49
N GLU A 582 41.99 6.69 -5.95
CA GLU A 582 43.34 7.24 -6.16
C GLU A 582 43.34 8.34 -7.25
N ASP A 583 42.68 8.12 -8.38
CA ASP A 583 42.55 9.11 -9.43
C ASP A 583 41.80 10.36 -8.95
N ARG A 584 40.74 10.21 -8.19
CA ARG A 584 40.00 11.32 -7.56
C ARG A 584 40.86 12.11 -6.57
N ALA A 585 41.69 11.44 -5.78
CA ALA A 585 42.64 12.12 -4.93
C ALA A 585 43.64 12.97 -5.75
N ALA A 586 44.16 12.41 -6.84
CA ALA A 586 45.03 13.13 -7.76
C ALA A 586 44.34 14.31 -8.47
N MET A 587 43.04 14.18 -8.80
CA MET A 587 42.20 15.30 -9.31
C MET A 587 42.09 16.44 -8.30
N GLY A 588 41.82 16.08 -7.01
CA GLY A 588 41.77 17.06 -5.93
C GLY A 588 43.08 17.79 -5.66
N GLU A 589 44.19 17.14 -5.90
CA GLU A 589 45.52 17.73 -5.81
C GLU A 589 45.91 18.55 -7.10
N GLY A 590 45.06 18.52 -8.14
CA GLY A 590 45.36 19.20 -9.42
C GLY A 590 46.36 18.46 -10.30
N LYS A 591 46.66 17.18 -10.03
CA LYS A 591 47.57 16.32 -10.83
C LYS A 591 46.90 15.71 -12.05
N LEU A 592 45.57 15.57 -11.98
CA LEU A 592 44.71 15.07 -13.05
C LEU A 592 43.56 16.06 -13.29
N PRO A 593 43.06 16.17 -14.53
CA PRO A 593 41.82 16.88 -14.81
C PRO A 593 40.63 16.22 -14.08
N VAL A 594 39.69 17.02 -13.63
CA VAL A 594 38.47 16.53 -12.97
C VAL A 594 37.58 15.87 -14.03
N ASP A 595 37.22 14.62 -13.80
CA ASP A 595 36.24 13.90 -14.62
C ASP A 595 34.80 14.21 -14.18
N TRP A 596 33.82 13.73 -14.97
CA TRP A 596 32.40 13.91 -14.67
C TRP A 596 31.99 13.37 -13.28
N GLY A 597 32.41 12.15 -12.94
CA GLY A 597 32.05 11.52 -11.67
C GLY A 597 32.59 12.27 -10.46
N MET A 598 33.82 12.82 -10.56
CA MET A 598 34.39 13.65 -9.51
C MET A 598 33.70 15.02 -9.42
N ALA A 599 33.43 15.65 -10.56
CA ALA A 599 32.72 16.95 -10.60
C ALA A 599 31.35 16.87 -9.99
N GLU A 600 30.61 15.82 -10.30
CA GLU A 600 29.28 15.54 -9.75
C GLU A 600 29.33 15.35 -8.23
N ASN A 601 30.24 14.52 -7.73
CA ASN A 601 30.43 14.33 -6.29
C ASN A 601 30.84 15.62 -5.56
N LEU A 602 31.68 16.47 -6.17
CA LEU A 602 32.04 17.79 -5.62
C LEU A 602 30.85 18.74 -5.58
N ALA A 603 29.98 18.72 -6.61
CA ALA A 603 28.76 19.54 -6.63
C ALA A 603 27.82 19.12 -5.49
N TYR A 604 27.56 17.82 -5.32
CA TYR A 604 26.78 17.31 -4.19
C TYR A 604 27.41 17.69 -2.85
N ALA A 605 28.72 17.50 -2.73
CA ALA A 605 29.45 17.84 -1.48
C ALA A 605 29.32 19.32 -1.14
N SER A 606 29.43 20.22 -2.12
CA SER A 606 29.28 21.67 -1.91
C SER A 606 27.88 22.07 -1.41
N LEU A 607 26.83 21.44 -1.95
CA LEU A 607 25.44 21.64 -1.51
C LEU A 607 25.25 21.17 -0.09
N LEU A 608 25.71 19.97 0.25
CA LEU A 608 25.56 19.37 1.56
C LEU A 608 26.21 20.20 2.67
N VAL A 609 27.40 20.74 2.44
CA VAL A 609 28.08 21.60 3.41
C VAL A 609 27.49 23.01 3.49
N SER A 610 26.75 23.43 2.44
CA SER A 610 26.00 24.69 2.39
C SER A 610 24.60 24.58 3.01
N GLY A 611 24.20 23.38 3.49
CA GLY A 611 22.93 23.17 4.18
C GLY A 611 21.80 22.68 3.29
N TYR A 612 22.06 22.34 2.03
CA TYR A 612 21.07 21.76 1.13
C TYR A 612 21.23 20.25 1.09
N GLY A 613 20.15 19.52 1.34
CA GLY A 613 20.11 18.06 1.20
C GLY A 613 20.28 17.62 -0.24
N VAL A 614 20.71 16.38 -0.43
CA VAL A 614 20.80 15.75 -1.77
C VAL A 614 20.18 14.36 -1.69
N ARG A 615 19.18 14.13 -2.51
CA ARG A 615 18.60 12.81 -2.78
C ARG A 615 18.89 12.43 -4.22
N ILE A 616 19.51 11.27 -4.42
CA ILE A 616 19.68 10.66 -5.73
C ILE A 616 19.07 9.27 -5.73
N SER A 617 18.22 9.00 -6.71
CA SER A 617 17.59 7.71 -6.90
C SER A 617 17.51 7.32 -8.37
N GLY A 618 17.30 6.06 -8.63
CA GLY A 618 17.30 5.44 -9.96
C GLY A 618 18.05 4.13 -9.94
N GLU A 619 18.10 3.44 -11.06
CA GLU A 619 18.78 2.16 -11.17
C GLU A 619 20.31 2.35 -11.16
N ASP A 620 21.02 1.55 -10.36
CA ASP A 620 22.48 1.57 -10.24
C ASP A 620 23.10 2.94 -9.84
N VAL A 621 22.34 3.87 -9.26
CA VAL A 621 22.83 5.23 -8.97
C VAL A 621 23.97 5.27 -7.95
N GLY A 622 24.05 4.30 -7.05
CA GLY A 622 25.11 4.22 -6.05
C GLY A 622 26.49 4.08 -6.67
N ARG A 623 26.59 3.30 -7.73
CA ARG A 623 27.79 3.08 -8.55
C ARG A 623 27.85 4.05 -9.74
N GLY A 624 26.70 4.37 -10.32
CA GLY A 624 26.52 4.93 -11.64
C GLY A 624 26.60 3.88 -12.74
N THR A 625 25.69 3.95 -13.73
CA THR A 625 25.59 2.98 -14.83
C THR A 625 26.95 2.72 -15.52
N PHE A 626 27.74 3.76 -15.72
CA PHE A 626 29.05 3.68 -16.37
C PHE A 626 30.22 3.53 -15.40
N PHE A 627 29.98 3.10 -14.17
CA PHE A 627 31.04 2.93 -13.17
C PHE A 627 31.72 4.27 -12.80
N HIS A 628 31.02 5.37 -12.95
CA HIS A 628 31.57 6.72 -12.88
C HIS A 628 31.33 7.42 -11.55
N ARG A 629 30.16 7.14 -10.87
CA ARG A 629 29.75 7.92 -9.70
C ARG A 629 30.42 7.43 -8.42
N HIS A 630 30.25 6.17 -8.07
CA HIS A 630 30.66 5.61 -6.77
C HIS A 630 30.40 6.57 -5.59
N ALA A 631 29.13 6.90 -5.36
CA ALA A 631 28.68 7.60 -4.16
C ALA A 631 28.54 6.64 -2.96
N ALA A 632 28.41 5.35 -3.24
CA ALA A 632 28.39 4.26 -2.29
C ALA A 632 29.60 3.34 -2.53
N PHE A 633 30.33 3.00 -1.44
CA PHE A 633 31.44 2.08 -1.44
C PHE A 633 31.14 0.88 -0.56
N HIS A 634 31.65 -0.31 -0.95
CA HIS A 634 31.39 -1.56 -0.25
C HIS A 634 32.70 -2.18 0.21
N ASP A 635 32.80 -2.45 1.50
CA ASP A 635 33.93 -3.15 2.08
C ASP A 635 33.96 -4.59 1.56
N GLN A 636 35.11 -4.98 1.00
CA GLN A 636 35.30 -6.34 0.47
C GLN A 636 35.43 -7.39 1.59
N ASN A 637 35.60 -6.95 2.83
CA ASN A 637 35.69 -7.82 4.02
C ASN A 637 34.35 -7.94 4.76
N ARG A 638 33.26 -7.33 4.25
CA ARG A 638 31.96 -7.42 4.92
C ARG A 638 31.46 -8.86 4.95
N GLU A 639 30.89 -9.25 6.08
CA GLU A 639 30.34 -10.61 6.27
C GLU A 639 28.83 -10.68 6.05
N THR A 640 28.14 -9.52 6.18
CA THR A 640 26.69 -9.41 6.00
C THR A 640 26.35 -8.29 5.02
N TRP A 641 25.23 -8.42 4.33
CA TRP A 641 24.80 -7.48 3.28
C TRP A 641 24.45 -6.08 3.82
N ASP A 642 24.05 -5.97 5.09
CA ASP A 642 23.61 -4.74 5.75
C ASP A 642 24.75 -3.93 6.38
N GLN A 643 25.98 -4.45 6.35
CA GLN A 643 27.17 -3.82 6.90
C GLN A 643 28.18 -3.45 5.79
N GLY A 644 29.15 -2.64 6.15
CA GLY A 644 30.29 -2.34 5.26
C GLY A 644 29.94 -1.49 4.03
N THR A 645 28.85 -0.75 4.04
CA THR A 645 28.58 0.28 3.02
C THR A 645 28.95 1.65 3.57
N TYR A 646 29.82 2.37 2.84
CA TYR A 646 30.29 3.70 3.20
C TYR A 646 29.94 4.72 2.13
N HIS A 647 29.38 5.85 2.58
CA HIS A 647 29.06 6.99 1.72
C HIS A 647 29.94 8.18 2.13
N PRO A 648 30.99 8.56 1.37
CA PRO A 648 31.81 9.73 1.71
C PRO A 648 31.01 11.01 1.82
N LEU A 649 29.98 11.17 0.99
CA LEU A 649 29.05 12.31 1.00
C LEU A 649 28.25 12.47 2.29
N LYS A 650 28.16 11.43 3.13
CA LYS A 650 27.57 11.52 4.48
C LYS A 650 28.56 11.95 5.56
N ASN A 651 29.85 12.07 5.21
CA ASN A 651 30.95 12.24 6.15
C ASN A 651 31.89 13.39 5.82
N LEU A 652 31.38 14.48 5.23
CA LEU A 652 32.17 15.64 4.79
C LEU A 652 32.54 16.56 5.96
N GLN A 653 31.63 16.72 6.92
CA GLN A 653 31.79 17.49 8.15
C GLN A 653 30.75 17.07 9.20
N GLU A 654 30.98 17.49 10.46
CA GLU A 654 30.13 17.09 11.59
C GLU A 654 28.67 17.54 11.45
N LYS A 655 28.46 18.76 10.98
CA LYS A 655 27.12 19.33 10.73
C LYS A 655 26.96 19.62 9.25
N GLN A 656 26.29 18.75 8.54
CA GLN A 656 25.95 18.88 7.15
C GLN A 656 24.51 18.48 6.88
N ALA A 657 23.97 18.84 5.73
CA ALA A 657 22.66 18.39 5.29
C ALA A 657 22.67 16.87 4.92
N SER A 658 21.49 16.28 4.81
CA SER A 658 21.34 14.84 4.58
C SER A 658 21.71 14.45 3.15
N PHE A 659 22.44 13.35 3.01
CA PHE A 659 22.67 12.70 1.72
C PHE A 659 21.94 11.37 1.65
N GLN A 660 21.14 11.20 0.61
CA GLN A 660 20.38 9.98 0.31
C GLN A 660 20.79 9.46 -1.06
N CYS A 661 21.12 8.20 -1.14
CA CYS A 661 21.46 7.52 -2.40
C CYS A 661 20.86 6.12 -2.36
N TYR A 662 19.92 5.86 -3.27
CA TYR A 662 19.19 4.61 -3.31
C TYR A 662 19.11 4.08 -4.74
N ASP A 663 19.67 2.89 -4.94
CA ASP A 663 19.35 2.10 -6.12
C ASP A 663 17.87 1.76 -6.05
N SER A 664 17.10 2.17 -7.05
CA SER A 664 15.66 1.96 -7.10
C SER A 664 15.29 0.51 -7.42
N VAL A 665 14.03 0.16 -7.23
CA VAL A 665 13.44 -0.98 -7.93
C VAL A 665 13.48 -0.72 -9.43
N LEU A 666 13.37 -1.78 -10.25
CA LEU A 666 13.38 -1.71 -11.71
C LEU A 666 12.06 -1.13 -12.22
N SER A 667 11.98 0.18 -12.23
CA SER A 667 10.80 0.97 -12.62
C SER A 667 11.23 2.40 -12.90
N GLU A 668 10.80 2.98 -13.99
CA GLU A 668 10.98 4.39 -14.33
C GLU A 668 9.76 5.21 -13.92
N GLU A 669 8.55 4.74 -14.22
CA GLU A 669 7.33 5.54 -14.09
C GLU A 669 7.02 5.88 -12.63
N ALA A 670 6.88 4.87 -11.77
CA ALA A 670 6.53 5.11 -10.38
C ALA A 670 7.67 5.75 -9.59
N VAL A 671 8.93 5.42 -9.89
CA VAL A 671 10.10 6.00 -9.22
C VAL A 671 10.25 7.48 -9.56
N LEU A 672 10.14 7.87 -10.85
CA LEU A 672 10.20 9.28 -11.24
C LEU A 672 9.01 10.07 -10.66
N ALA A 673 7.81 9.49 -10.65
CA ALA A 673 6.63 10.11 -10.05
C ALA A 673 6.81 10.33 -8.53
N PHE A 674 7.41 9.37 -7.83
CA PHE A 674 7.76 9.51 -6.42
C PHE A 674 8.75 10.66 -6.20
N ASP A 675 9.82 10.71 -6.97
CA ASP A 675 10.83 11.77 -6.82
C ASP A 675 10.29 13.16 -7.21
N TYR A 676 9.36 13.24 -8.17
CA TYR A 676 8.61 14.47 -8.41
C TYR A 676 7.80 14.88 -7.17
N GLY A 677 7.07 13.95 -6.58
CA GLY A 677 6.29 14.18 -5.35
C GLY A 677 7.17 14.65 -4.19
N TYR A 678 8.33 14.03 -4.04
CA TYR A 678 9.34 14.41 -3.05
C TYR A 678 9.86 15.83 -3.28
N ALA A 679 10.32 16.14 -4.50
CA ALA A 679 10.87 17.45 -4.86
C ALA A 679 9.83 18.57 -4.73
N SER A 680 8.57 18.31 -5.09
CA SER A 680 7.47 19.28 -4.96
C SER A 680 7.03 19.52 -3.52
N ALA A 681 7.49 18.71 -2.55
CA ALA A 681 7.21 18.87 -1.13
C ALA A 681 8.38 19.49 -0.33
N ASN A 682 9.59 19.54 -0.88
CA ASN A 682 10.76 20.08 -0.18
C ASN A 682 11.74 20.80 -1.13
N PRO A 683 11.73 22.14 -1.19
CA PRO A 683 12.66 22.90 -2.05
C PRO A 683 14.09 23.02 -1.48
N TYR A 684 14.34 22.59 -0.25
CA TYR A 684 15.66 22.66 0.41
C TYR A 684 16.53 21.43 0.14
N GLU A 685 16.12 20.57 -0.80
CA GLU A 685 16.87 19.41 -1.20
C GLU A 685 16.98 19.36 -2.74
N LEU A 686 18.17 19.07 -3.24
CA LEU A 686 18.38 18.67 -4.62
C LEU A 686 17.88 17.22 -4.76
N VAL A 687 16.88 17.04 -5.59
CA VAL A 687 16.36 15.70 -5.93
C VAL A 687 16.80 15.36 -7.33
N VAL A 688 17.47 14.23 -7.46
CA VAL A 688 18.00 13.74 -8.75
C VAL A 688 17.43 12.37 -9.02
N TRP A 689 16.77 12.22 -10.17
CA TRP A 689 16.42 10.91 -10.72
C TRP A 689 17.32 10.62 -11.91
N GLU A 690 17.94 9.44 -11.94
CA GLU A 690 18.76 8.99 -13.06
C GLU A 690 18.13 7.78 -13.74
N GLY A 691 17.85 7.89 -15.03
CA GLY A 691 17.51 6.74 -15.86
C GLY A 691 18.74 5.83 -16.05
N GLN A 692 18.53 4.50 -16.11
CA GLN A 692 19.62 3.56 -16.42
C GLN A 692 20.33 3.94 -17.73
N PHE A 693 19.52 4.25 -18.76
CA PHE A 693 19.89 5.00 -19.95
C PHE A 693 18.80 6.04 -20.24
N GLY A 694 19.14 7.15 -20.88
CA GLY A 694 18.17 8.14 -21.30
C GLY A 694 17.07 7.57 -22.21
N ASP A 695 17.35 6.51 -22.95
CA ASP A 695 16.39 5.75 -23.77
C ASP A 695 15.16 5.28 -22.98
N PHE A 696 15.32 4.99 -21.67
CA PHE A 696 14.22 4.45 -20.85
C PHE A 696 13.31 5.53 -20.25
N ALA A 697 13.67 6.82 -20.40
CA ALA A 697 12.86 7.92 -19.90
C ALA A 697 11.45 7.93 -20.53
N ASN A 698 11.26 7.37 -21.73
CA ASN A 698 9.96 7.23 -22.37
C ASN A 698 9.00 6.31 -21.61
N GLY A 699 9.50 5.38 -20.78
CA GLY A 699 8.71 4.58 -19.87
C GLY A 699 8.02 5.42 -18.78
N ALA A 700 8.57 6.61 -18.48
CA ALA A 700 8.01 7.56 -17.52
C ALA A 700 7.47 8.85 -18.19
N GLN A 701 7.20 8.83 -19.49
CA GLN A 701 6.82 10.02 -20.26
C GLN A 701 5.60 10.74 -19.68
N VAL A 702 4.64 10.01 -19.15
CA VAL A 702 3.45 10.58 -18.50
C VAL A 702 3.80 11.48 -17.31
N VAL A 703 4.81 11.13 -16.54
CA VAL A 703 5.30 11.93 -15.40
C VAL A 703 5.98 13.20 -15.90
N ILE A 704 6.80 13.07 -16.94
CA ILE A 704 7.50 14.19 -17.56
C ILE A 704 6.49 15.21 -18.07
N ASP A 705 5.51 14.77 -18.87
CA ASP A 705 4.55 15.65 -19.52
C ASP A 705 3.52 16.25 -18.56
N GLN A 706 2.97 15.41 -17.67
CA GLN A 706 1.82 15.80 -16.86
C GLN A 706 2.19 16.50 -15.57
N PHE A 707 3.38 16.28 -15.05
CA PHE A 707 3.83 16.85 -13.78
C PHE A 707 5.08 17.73 -13.95
N ILE A 708 6.20 17.22 -14.44
CA ILE A 708 7.47 17.94 -14.43
C ILE A 708 7.42 19.15 -15.37
N ALA A 709 7.05 18.92 -16.63
CA ALA A 709 7.05 19.98 -17.65
C ALA A 709 5.85 20.94 -17.55
N SER A 710 4.70 20.50 -17.04
CA SER A 710 3.47 21.27 -17.08
C SER A 710 2.90 21.66 -15.71
N GLY A 711 3.41 21.10 -14.60
CA GLY A 711 2.84 21.30 -13.26
C GLY A 711 2.85 22.75 -12.79
N GLU A 712 3.91 23.49 -13.10
CA GLU A 712 3.98 24.92 -12.77
C GLU A 712 2.96 25.75 -13.58
N ALA A 713 2.88 25.51 -14.87
CA ALA A 713 1.96 26.22 -15.76
C ALA A 713 0.48 25.94 -15.46
N LYS A 714 0.15 24.70 -15.09
CA LYS A 714 -1.23 24.27 -14.81
C LYS A 714 -1.67 24.55 -13.38
N TRP A 715 -0.80 24.33 -12.40
CA TRP A 715 -1.13 24.23 -10.99
C TRP A 715 -0.34 25.18 -10.09
N GLY A 716 0.65 25.90 -10.64
CA GLY A 716 1.57 26.73 -9.87
C GLY A 716 2.50 25.91 -8.97
N ARG A 717 2.79 24.66 -9.35
CA ARG A 717 3.65 23.76 -8.57
C ARG A 717 5.06 23.74 -9.12
N ALA A 718 5.93 24.55 -8.52
CA ALA A 718 7.35 24.51 -8.82
C ALA A 718 7.97 23.19 -8.38
N CYS A 719 8.95 22.71 -9.16
CA CYS A 719 9.67 21.47 -8.89
C CYS A 719 11.15 21.66 -9.26
N GLY A 720 12.05 21.38 -8.33
CA GLY A 720 13.50 21.44 -8.52
C GLY A 720 14.12 20.08 -8.90
N LEU A 721 13.34 19.12 -9.36
CA LEU A 721 13.83 17.81 -9.77
C LEU A 721 14.80 17.92 -10.95
N VAL A 722 15.93 17.26 -10.84
CA VAL A 722 16.92 17.09 -11.92
C VAL A 722 16.81 15.67 -12.47
N MET A 723 16.73 15.57 -13.79
CA MET A 723 16.77 14.28 -14.50
C MET A 723 18.14 14.09 -15.14
N LEU A 724 18.80 12.98 -14.82
CA LEU A 724 20.03 12.56 -15.49
C LEU A 724 19.68 11.44 -16.48
N LEU A 725 19.98 11.68 -17.75
CA LEU A 725 19.64 10.80 -18.87
C LEU A 725 20.93 10.38 -19.61
N PRO A 726 21.76 9.52 -19.03
CA PRO A 726 23.02 9.14 -19.62
C PRO A 726 22.78 8.29 -20.87
N HIS A 727 23.56 8.53 -21.93
CA HIS A 727 23.54 7.71 -23.15
C HIS A 727 22.13 7.57 -23.80
N GLY A 728 21.39 8.66 -23.90
CA GLY A 728 20.05 8.65 -24.51
C GLY A 728 19.80 9.82 -25.44
#